data_a3953b8872482980a595c0e1bbbe7799
#
_entry.id   a3953b8872482980a595c0e1bbbe7799
#
_cell.length_a   1.000
_cell.length_b   1.000
_cell.length_c   1.000
_cell.angle_alpha   90.00
_cell.angle_beta   90.00
_cell.angle_gamma   90.00
#
_symmetry.space_group_name_H-M   'P 1'
#
loop_
_entity.id
_entity.type
_entity.pdbx_description
1 polymer ?
#
loop_
_entity_poly.entity_id
_entity_poly.type
_entity_poly.pdbx_seq_one_letter_code
_entity_poly.pdbx_strand_id
1 'polypeptide(L)'
;MGFLKSIFGDYSSRELKSIYPIVDKIEALGDEYKALTDAELQAKTPEFKERLANGETLDDILPEAFATVREAADRVLGMRPYRVQLVGGIVLHQGRIAEMKTGEGKTLVATLPAYLNALTGKGVHVVTVNDYLAKRDSEWMGKVHRFLGLKVGLIIHGLTAQQRKDAYAADITYGTNNEMGFDYLRDNMCIYSSELVQRGHSFAIVDEVDSILIDEARTPLIISGQGEKSTQMYDMAEMFVSRLKKKVVVQVDDKEEEDSHIDADYIVDEKAKTATLTASGIAKAEEFFHVENLSDPSNATLNHHINQALKAHGTMKRDIDYVVKDGEVIIVDEFTGRLMFGRRYSNGLHQAIEAKEHVNVNSENKTLATITFQNYFRLYDKLSGMTGTAMTEAEEFGTIYNLDIVEIPTNRPNQRVDHHDVVYKTEAGKFRAVIRQVEECHAKGQPVLVGTVSIEKNELLSRMLTKAGIKHNVLNAKNHEREAEIVAQAGKLGAVTVATNMAGRGTDIMLGGNAEYMATSDLRKAGLSDELIAEATGYAETDNQEILDARRLFAQKLQQHKEEIAGEAEQVRQAGGLFIVGTERHDSRRIDNQLRGRAGRQGDPGETRFYISLEDDLMRLFGGERINSIMERMNLDEDTPIENKMLTRAIEQAQTTVESRNFQSRKSVLEYDDVMNKQREIIYDQRKQVLEGMDVKGIIMNMMSTAISHQVSSAFGGESHMDEAGMRELLRQVEGLYFPRYTVRFEPERIPQLTAEEVIDAFTAAAADFYEKKEQEFTSPVMREVERVVLLRVVDEYWMDHIDAMTDLRQGIGLRAYAQTDPIIAYKKESLEMFEEMISAIQEETVRRLYSVRLRKNEEVKRERVAKTTSESVGGDGTVKKQPRKVKKIGRNEPCPCGSGKKYKNCCGRDA
;
A
#
# COMPACT_ATOMS: atom_id res chain seq x y z
N MET A 1 10.87 20.22 -31.01
CA MET A 1 9.62 19.47 -30.74
C MET A 1 8.32 20.29 -30.82
N GLY A 2 8.33 21.60 -30.61
CA GLY A 2 7.11 22.43 -30.64
C GLY A 2 6.36 22.50 -31.99
N PHE A 3 7.05 22.46 -33.11
CA PHE A 3 6.44 22.61 -34.44
C PHE A 3 5.69 21.34 -34.92
N LEU A 4 6.17 20.16 -34.55
CA LEU A 4 5.48 18.91 -34.88
C LEU A 4 4.23 18.70 -33.99
N LYS A 5 4.26 19.11 -32.71
CA LYS A 5 3.08 19.12 -31.82
C LYS A 5 1.95 20.02 -32.35
N SER A 6 2.30 21.14 -32.99
CA SER A 6 1.32 22.06 -33.59
C SER A 6 0.59 21.50 -34.81
N ILE A 7 1.22 20.55 -35.55
CA ILE A 7 0.66 20.00 -36.80
C ILE A 7 -0.06 18.66 -36.57
N PHE A 8 0.41 17.84 -35.66
CA PHE A 8 -0.13 16.48 -35.44
C PHE A 8 -1.02 16.33 -34.20
N GLY A 9 -1.18 17.39 -33.41
CA GLY A 9 -1.89 17.33 -32.13
C GLY A 9 -1.10 16.55 -31.05
N ASP A 10 -1.50 16.71 -29.80
CA ASP A 10 -0.99 15.89 -28.70
C ASP A 10 -1.60 14.47 -28.77
N TYR A 11 -0.96 13.47 -28.18
CA TYR A 11 -1.43 12.08 -28.12
C TYR A 11 -2.90 12.01 -27.66
N SER A 12 -3.20 12.62 -26.51
CA SER A 12 -4.56 12.68 -25.97
C SER A 12 -5.57 13.28 -26.95
N SER A 13 -5.21 14.31 -27.70
CA SER A 13 -6.10 14.94 -28.67
C SER A 13 -6.46 14.00 -29.84
N ARG A 14 -5.59 13.09 -30.22
CA ARG A 14 -5.87 12.07 -31.26
C ARG A 14 -6.80 10.99 -30.74
N GLU A 15 -6.54 10.52 -29.52
CA GLU A 15 -7.37 9.51 -28.86
C GLU A 15 -8.78 10.03 -28.60
N LEU A 16 -8.92 11.27 -28.14
CA LEU A 16 -10.22 11.90 -27.94
C LEU A 16 -11.04 11.96 -29.22
N LYS A 17 -10.40 12.18 -30.39
CA LYS A 17 -11.10 12.16 -31.69
C LYS A 17 -11.69 10.80 -32.03
N SER A 18 -11.10 9.71 -31.59
CA SER A 18 -11.65 8.37 -31.80
C SER A 18 -12.80 8.06 -30.83
N ILE A 19 -12.80 8.70 -29.67
CA ILE A 19 -13.80 8.50 -28.61
C ILE A 19 -15.07 9.33 -28.85
N TYR A 20 -14.95 10.54 -29.34
CA TYR A 20 -16.10 11.44 -29.53
C TYR A 20 -17.26 10.85 -30.36
N PRO A 21 -17.04 10.08 -31.44
CA PRO A 21 -18.15 9.46 -32.16
C PRO A 21 -18.96 8.47 -31.33
N ILE A 22 -18.32 7.81 -30.34
CA ILE A 22 -19.02 6.93 -29.41
C ILE A 22 -19.85 7.74 -28.43
N VAL A 23 -19.30 8.85 -27.94
CA VAL A 23 -20.02 9.80 -27.06
C VAL A 23 -21.23 10.37 -27.78
N ASP A 24 -21.08 10.75 -29.06
CA ASP A 24 -22.20 11.29 -29.88
C ASP A 24 -23.35 10.26 -29.99
N LYS A 25 -23.03 8.95 -30.12
CA LYS A 25 -24.03 7.87 -30.10
C LYS A 25 -24.73 7.77 -28.73
N ILE A 26 -23.97 7.86 -27.61
CA ILE A 26 -24.55 7.82 -26.26
C ILE A 26 -25.51 9.01 -26.06
N GLU A 27 -25.10 10.19 -26.47
CA GLU A 27 -25.93 11.41 -26.34
C GLU A 27 -27.18 11.35 -27.19
N ALA A 28 -27.10 10.79 -28.42
CA ALA A 28 -28.24 10.60 -29.30
C ALA A 28 -29.32 9.68 -28.72
N LEU A 29 -28.95 8.72 -27.89
CA LEU A 29 -29.89 7.84 -27.16
C LEU A 29 -30.59 8.55 -25.99
N GLY A 30 -30.16 9.76 -25.62
CA GLY A 30 -30.59 10.43 -24.38
C GLY A 30 -32.11 10.65 -24.28
N ASP A 31 -32.77 11.07 -25.35
CA ASP A 31 -34.22 11.34 -25.35
C ASP A 31 -35.04 10.05 -25.34
N GLU A 32 -34.57 9.00 -26.01
CA GLU A 32 -35.19 7.66 -25.99
C GLU A 32 -35.18 7.08 -24.57
N TYR A 33 -33.99 7.09 -23.91
CA TYR A 33 -33.82 6.54 -22.55
C TYR A 33 -34.56 7.36 -21.50
N LYS A 34 -34.70 8.67 -21.70
CA LYS A 34 -35.49 9.52 -20.81
C LYS A 34 -36.99 9.20 -20.89
N ALA A 35 -37.48 8.69 -22.00
CA ALA A 35 -38.89 8.32 -22.18
C ALA A 35 -39.22 6.97 -21.55
N LEU A 36 -38.23 6.11 -21.23
CA LEU A 36 -38.42 4.83 -20.61
C LEU A 36 -38.97 4.96 -19.18
N THR A 37 -39.84 4.09 -18.77
CA THR A 37 -40.21 3.92 -17.34
C THR A 37 -39.07 3.31 -16.53
N ASP A 38 -39.12 3.40 -15.20
CA ASP A 38 -38.10 2.78 -14.35
C ASP A 38 -37.99 1.26 -14.58
N ALA A 39 -39.13 0.57 -14.77
CA ALA A 39 -39.14 -0.87 -15.03
C ALA A 39 -38.49 -1.21 -16.38
N GLU A 40 -38.73 -0.40 -17.41
CA GLU A 40 -38.10 -0.59 -18.73
C GLU A 40 -36.62 -0.31 -18.71
N LEU A 41 -36.19 0.73 -17.96
CA LEU A 41 -34.77 1.05 -17.78
C LEU A 41 -34.03 -0.07 -17.01
N GLN A 42 -34.63 -0.61 -15.95
CA GLN A 42 -34.12 -1.76 -15.21
C GLN A 42 -34.06 -3.04 -16.03
N ALA A 43 -35.02 -3.25 -16.96
CA ALA A 43 -35.03 -4.39 -17.85
C ALA A 43 -33.87 -4.39 -18.86
N LYS A 44 -33.19 -3.27 -19.08
CA LYS A 44 -31.98 -3.20 -19.91
C LYS A 44 -30.83 -4.07 -19.35
N THR A 45 -30.71 -4.21 -18.05
CA THR A 45 -29.63 -5.02 -17.44
C THR A 45 -29.73 -6.52 -17.83
N PRO A 46 -30.85 -7.22 -17.64
CA PRO A 46 -30.98 -8.61 -18.11
C PRO A 46 -30.90 -8.71 -19.66
N GLU A 47 -31.41 -7.72 -20.41
CA GLU A 47 -31.29 -7.67 -21.88
C GLU A 47 -29.79 -7.68 -22.30
N PHE A 48 -28.98 -6.81 -21.73
CA PHE A 48 -27.55 -6.76 -22.04
C PHE A 48 -26.82 -8.06 -21.65
N LYS A 49 -27.16 -8.65 -20.50
CA LYS A 49 -26.58 -9.95 -20.07
C LYS A 49 -26.91 -11.06 -21.07
N GLU A 50 -28.13 -11.06 -21.62
CA GLU A 50 -28.54 -12.02 -22.65
C GLU A 50 -27.80 -11.79 -23.97
N ARG A 51 -27.65 -10.54 -24.42
CA ARG A 51 -26.90 -10.19 -25.64
C ARG A 51 -25.44 -10.61 -25.55
N LEU A 52 -24.81 -10.39 -24.39
CA LEU A 52 -23.43 -10.87 -24.13
C LEU A 52 -23.34 -12.40 -24.17
N ALA A 53 -24.34 -13.12 -23.60
CA ALA A 53 -24.39 -14.57 -23.65
C ALA A 53 -24.59 -15.09 -25.10
N ASN A 54 -25.22 -14.31 -25.97
CA ASN A 54 -25.41 -14.60 -27.38
C ASN A 54 -24.21 -14.23 -28.27
N GLY A 55 -23.12 -13.66 -27.67
CA GLY A 55 -21.85 -13.44 -28.37
C GLY A 55 -21.58 -12.00 -28.77
N GLU A 56 -22.43 -11.02 -28.41
CA GLU A 56 -22.06 -9.60 -28.52
C GLU A 56 -20.92 -9.26 -27.56
N THR A 57 -20.12 -8.25 -27.92
CA THR A 57 -19.02 -7.76 -27.08
C THR A 57 -19.47 -6.62 -26.19
N LEU A 58 -18.65 -6.30 -25.15
CA LEU A 58 -18.90 -5.14 -24.31
C LEU A 58 -18.86 -3.82 -25.12
N ASP A 59 -18.03 -3.75 -26.17
CA ASP A 59 -17.92 -2.56 -27.02
C ASP A 59 -19.19 -2.36 -27.89
N ASP A 60 -19.84 -3.43 -28.29
CA ASP A 60 -21.10 -3.36 -29.07
C ASP A 60 -22.23 -2.74 -28.25
N ILE A 61 -22.37 -3.14 -26.99
CA ILE A 61 -23.42 -2.66 -26.08
C ILE A 61 -23.05 -1.37 -25.32
N LEU A 62 -21.78 -0.91 -25.39
CA LEU A 62 -21.28 0.22 -24.62
C LEU A 62 -22.14 1.49 -24.76
N PRO A 63 -22.55 1.92 -25.98
CA PRO A 63 -23.34 3.15 -26.08
C PRO A 63 -24.68 3.09 -25.34
N GLU A 64 -25.37 1.96 -25.44
CA GLU A 64 -26.66 1.72 -24.77
C GLU A 64 -26.48 1.56 -23.25
N ALA A 65 -25.48 0.82 -22.81
CA ALA A 65 -25.18 0.65 -21.40
C ALA A 65 -24.81 1.99 -20.72
N PHE A 66 -24.00 2.82 -21.36
CA PHE A 66 -23.68 4.14 -20.83
C PHE A 66 -24.88 5.10 -20.82
N ALA A 67 -25.75 5.03 -21.83
CA ALA A 67 -27.02 5.77 -21.84
C ALA A 67 -27.93 5.31 -20.67
N THR A 68 -27.99 4.01 -20.38
CA THR A 68 -28.72 3.44 -19.24
C THR A 68 -28.21 4.00 -17.91
N VAL A 69 -26.89 3.97 -17.68
CA VAL A 69 -26.30 4.50 -16.42
C VAL A 69 -26.48 6.01 -16.33
N ARG A 70 -26.32 6.73 -17.43
CA ARG A 70 -26.50 8.19 -17.50
C ARG A 70 -27.90 8.61 -17.07
N GLU A 71 -28.93 7.93 -17.56
CA GLU A 71 -30.31 8.17 -17.19
C GLU A 71 -30.63 7.72 -15.76
N ALA A 72 -30.12 6.56 -15.34
CA ALA A 72 -30.29 6.08 -13.97
C ALA A 72 -29.64 7.04 -12.95
N ALA A 73 -28.46 7.56 -13.23
CA ALA A 73 -27.77 8.53 -12.38
C ALA A 73 -28.56 9.86 -12.27
N ASP A 74 -29.16 10.31 -13.37
CA ASP A 74 -30.02 11.50 -13.38
C ASP A 74 -31.26 11.29 -12.48
N ARG A 75 -31.94 10.15 -12.60
CA ARG A 75 -33.14 9.83 -11.80
C ARG A 75 -32.84 9.61 -10.32
N VAL A 76 -31.80 8.86 -10.01
CA VAL A 76 -31.51 8.39 -8.65
C VAL A 76 -30.73 9.42 -7.83
N LEU A 77 -29.78 10.11 -8.48
CA LEU A 77 -28.86 11.05 -7.84
C LEU A 77 -29.13 12.52 -8.19
N GLY A 78 -29.93 12.79 -9.22
CA GLY A 78 -30.07 14.13 -9.80
C GLY A 78 -28.78 14.60 -10.50
N MET A 79 -27.92 13.68 -10.91
CA MET A 79 -26.62 13.96 -11.51
C MET A 79 -26.54 13.32 -12.89
N ARG A 80 -26.72 14.11 -13.95
CA ARG A 80 -26.57 13.64 -15.31
C ARG A 80 -25.11 13.74 -15.75
N PRO A 81 -24.41 12.64 -16.06
CA PRO A 81 -23.01 12.67 -16.53
C PRO A 81 -22.82 13.60 -17.72
N TYR A 82 -21.82 14.48 -17.63
CA TYR A 82 -21.44 15.39 -18.69
C TYR A 82 -20.69 14.66 -19.82
N ARG A 83 -20.58 15.30 -20.99
CA ARG A 83 -19.86 14.79 -22.15
C ARG A 83 -18.43 14.38 -21.82
N VAL A 84 -17.69 15.19 -21.08
CA VAL A 84 -16.32 14.89 -20.64
C VAL A 84 -16.26 13.70 -19.69
N GLN A 85 -17.30 13.47 -18.89
CA GLN A 85 -17.40 12.31 -17.99
C GLN A 85 -17.69 11.02 -18.76
N LEU A 86 -18.49 11.09 -19.85
CA LEU A 86 -18.67 9.95 -20.77
C LEU A 86 -17.34 9.55 -21.41
N VAL A 87 -16.55 10.54 -21.87
CA VAL A 87 -15.18 10.31 -22.37
C VAL A 87 -14.34 9.58 -21.32
N GLY A 88 -14.34 10.07 -20.08
CA GLY A 88 -13.61 9.44 -18.97
C GLY A 88 -14.01 7.99 -18.74
N GLY A 89 -15.31 7.71 -18.77
CA GLY A 89 -15.84 6.35 -18.64
C GLY A 89 -15.37 5.41 -19.76
N ILE A 90 -15.32 5.89 -21.01
CA ILE A 90 -14.81 5.10 -22.14
C ILE A 90 -13.31 4.82 -21.98
N VAL A 91 -12.51 5.82 -21.61
CA VAL A 91 -11.07 5.65 -21.36
C VAL A 91 -10.82 4.59 -20.28
N LEU A 92 -11.59 4.63 -19.17
CA LEU A 92 -11.48 3.62 -18.10
C LEU A 92 -11.90 2.23 -18.61
N HIS A 93 -12.96 2.13 -19.42
CA HIS A 93 -13.38 0.86 -20.01
C HIS A 93 -12.28 0.25 -20.90
N GLN A 94 -11.52 1.08 -21.59
CA GLN A 94 -10.41 0.66 -22.45
C GLN A 94 -9.19 0.15 -21.66
N GLY A 95 -9.20 0.15 -20.32
CA GLY A 95 -8.06 -0.28 -19.50
C GLY A 95 -6.95 0.78 -19.50
N ARG A 96 -7.27 2.04 -19.41
CA ARG A 96 -6.35 3.19 -19.49
C ARG A 96 -6.52 4.11 -18.28
N ILE A 97 -5.64 5.09 -18.14
CA ILE A 97 -5.75 6.12 -17.11
C ILE A 97 -6.48 7.34 -17.67
N ALA A 98 -7.59 7.70 -17.04
CA ALA A 98 -8.31 8.94 -17.29
C ALA A 98 -7.74 10.05 -16.41
N GLU A 99 -6.92 10.96 -16.98
CA GLU A 99 -6.52 12.16 -16.25
C GLU A 99 -7.62 13.21 -16.33
N MET A 100 -8.38 13.33 -15.25
CA MET A 100 -9.44 14.34 -15.08
C MET A 100 -9.09 15.24 -13.91
N LYS A 101 -9.08 16.54 -14.11
CA LYS A 101 -8.74 17.52 -13.06
C LYS A 101 -9.61 17.32 -11.80
N THR A 102 -9.08 17.69 -10.66
CA THR A 102 -9.80 17.57 -9.39
C THR A 102 -11.13 18.36 -9.45
N GLY A 103 -12.22 17.78 -8.92
CA GLY A 103 -13.55 18.39 -8.96
C GLY A 103 -14.37 18.09 -10.22
N GLU A 104 -13.86 17.34 -11.23
CA GLU A 104 -14.58 16.94 -12.45
C GLU A 104 -15.55 15.74 -12.25
N GLY A 105 -15.72 15.26 -11.02
CA GLY A 105 -16.70 14.21 -10.71
C GLY A 105 -16.25 12.80 -11.09
N LYS A 106 -14.98 12.47 -10.91
CA LYS A 106 -14.41 11.14 -11.19
C LYS A 106 -15.20 9.98 -10.57
N THR A 107 -15.72 10.15 -9.36
CA THR A 107 -16.53 9.14 -8.67
C THR A 107 -17.77 8.73 -9.49
N LEU A 108 -18.45 9.69 -10.11
CA LEU A 108 -19.58 9.43 -11.01
C LEU A 108 -19.13 8.75 -12.31
N VAL A 109 -17.97 9.16 -12.85
CA VAL A 109 -17.38 8.58 -14.07
C VAL A 109 -17.16 7.08 -13.92
N ALA A 110 -16.64 6.64 -12.75
CA ALA A 110 -16.38 5.24 -12.48
C ALA A 110 -17.63 4.35 -12.56
N THR A 111 -18.84 4.89 -12.36
CA THR A 111 -20.08 4.11 -12.45
C THR A 111 -20.35 3.57 -13.84
N LEU A 112 -19.95 4.29 -14.88
CA LEU A 112 -20.19 3.94 -16.28
C LEU A 112 -19.46 2.63 -16.66
N PRO A 113 -18.11 2.56 -16.57
CA PRO A 113 -17.39 1.32 -16.90
C PRO A 113 -17.62 0.22 -15.85
N ALA A 114 -17.89 0.56 -14.58
CA ALA A 114 -18.20 -0.41 -13.56
C ALA A 114 -19.48 -1.20 -13.91
N TYR A 115 -20.55 -0.50 -14.27
CA TYR A 115 -21.80 -1.13 -14.74
C TYR A 115 -21.57 -2.03 -15.95
N LEU A 116 -20.96 -1.48 -17.03
CA LEU A 116 -20.75 -2.20 -18.27
C LEU A 116 -19.97 -3.51 -18.05
N ASN A 117 -18.86 -3.44 -17.32
CA ASN A 117 -18.02 -4.63 -17.09
C ASN A 117 -18.66 -5.62 -16.09
N ALA A 118 -19.48 -5.15 -15.14
CA ALA A 118 -20.20 -6.01 -14.21
C ALA A 118 -21.23 -6.93 -14.91
N LEU A 119 -21.72 -6.55 -16.08
CA LEU A 119 -22.63 -7.37 -16.88
C LEU A 119 -22.06 -8.73 -17.28
N THR A 120 -20.73 -8.86 -17.31
CA THR A 120 -20.03 -10.14 -17.57
C THR A 120 -20.21 -11.17 -16.45
N GLY A 121 -20.64 -10.74 -15.26
CA GLY A 121 -20.75 -11.60 -14.06
C GLY A 121 -19.41 -11.98 -13.41
N LYS A 122 -18.27 -11.53 -13.95
CA LYS A 122 -16.93 -11.83 -13.41
C LYS A 122 -16.55 -11.00 -12.20
N GLY A 123 -17.28 -9.91 -11.94
CA GLY A 123 -17.02 -8.94 -10.87
C GLY A 123 -16.12 -7.79 -11.29
N VAL A 124 -16.40 -6.62 -10.73
CA VAL A 124 -15.62 -5.39 -10.91
C VAL A 124 -15.21 -4.85 -9.55
N HIS A 125 -13.95 -4.50 -9.38
CA HIS A 125 -13.43 -3.89 -8.18
C HIS A 125 -13.22 -2.38 -8.41
N VAL A 126 -13.81 -1.54 -7.54
CA VAL A 126 -13.54 -0.11 -7.49
C VAL A 126 -12.70 0.17 -6.25
N VAL A 127 -11.44 0.51 -6.49
CA VAL A 127 -10.41 0.59 -5.45
C VAL A 127 -10.17 2.03 -5.06
N THR A 128 -10.21 2.32 -3.76
CA THR A 128 -9.97 3.65 -3.19
C THR A 128 -8.85 3.61 -2.14
N VAL A 129 -8.39 4.79 -1.72
CA VAL A 129 -7.25 4.93 -0.78
C VAL A 129 -7.61 4.73 0.70
N ASN A 130 -8.91 4.77 1.08
CA ASN A 130 -9.31 4.62 2.49
C ASN A 130 -10.76 4.14 2.66
N ASP A 131 -11.08 3.64 3.85
CA ASP A 131 -12.38 3.07 4.22
C ASP A 131 -13.52 4.09 4.11
N TYR A 132 -13.26 5.36 4.45
CA TYR A 132 -14.26 6.42 4.37
C TYR A 132 -14.76 6.61 2.92
N LEU A 133 -13.83 6.73 1.97
CA LEU A 133 -14.17 6.87 0.55
C LEU A 133 -14.84 5.62 0.02
N ALA A 134 -14.32 4.42 0.35
CA ALA A 134 -14.91 3.15 -0.08
C ALA A 134 -16.36 3.04 0.40
N LYS A 135 -16.64 3.34 1.67
CA LYS A 135 -17.99 3.33 2.22
C LYS A 135 -18.90 4.37 1.57
N ARG A 136 -18.46 5.63 1.52
CA ARG A 136 -19.22 6.72 0.91
C ARG A 136 -19.61 6.39 -0.54
N ASP A 137 -18.65 5.97 -1.34
CA ASP A 137 -18.85 5.77 -2.77
C ASP A 137 -19.68 4.51 -3.06
N SER A 138 -19.52 3.44 -2.27
CA SER A 138 -20.36 2.23 -2.38
C SER A 138 -21.83 2.49 -2.01
N GLU A 139 -22.09 3.38 -1.05
CA GLU A 139 -23.44 3.76 -0.66
C GLU A 139 -24.04 4.75 -1.67
N TRP A 140 -23.31 5.77 -2.04
CA TRP A 140 -23.77 6.85 -2.91
C TRP A 140 -23.92 6.41 -4.36
N MET A 141 -22.84 5.97 -5.01
CA MET A 141 -22.88 5.47 -6.40
C MET A 141 -23.57 4.11 -6.49
N GLY A 142 -23.50 3.32 -5.42
CA GLY A 142 -24.21 2.06 -5.32
C GLY A 142 -25.71 2.14 -5.49
N LYS A 143 -26.35 3.30 -5.24
CA LYS A 143 -27.78 3.52 -5.54
C LYS A 143 -28.07 3.35 -7.04
N VAL A 144 -27.22 3.85 -7.92
CA VAL A 144 -27.36 3.71 -9.37
C VAL A 144 -27.27 2.24 -9.78
N HIS A 145 -26.27 1.54 -9.25
CA HIS A 145 -26.07 0.12 -9.55
C HIS A 145 -27.22 -0.76 -9.04
N ARG A 146 -27.66 -0.54 -7.80
CA ARG A 146 -28.80 -1.25 -7.21
C ARG A 146 -30.10 -0.96 -7.93
N PHE A 147 -30.33 0.30 -8.32
CA PHE A 147 -31.50 0.66 -9.13
C PHE A 147 -31.53 -0.11 -10.46
N LEU A 148 -30.37 -0.33 -11.08
CA LEU A 148 -30.22 -1.14 -12.29
C LEU A 148 -30.15 -2.65 -12.05
N GLY A 149 -30.38 -3.12 -10.82
CA GLY A 149 -30.48 -4.54 -10.46
C GLY A 149 -29.15 -5.24 -10.21
N LEU A 150 -28.04 -4.50 -10.04
CA LEU A 150 -26.73 -5.07 -9.69
C LEU A 150 -26.48 -5.06 -8.18
N LYS A 151 -25.77 -6.06 -7.69
CA LYS A 151 -25.34 -6.15 -6.30
C LYS A 151 -24.05 -5.37 -6.08
N VAL A 152 -23.98 -4.64 -4.96
CA VAL A 152 -22.83 -3.85 -4.57
C VAL A 152 -22.30 -4.34 -3.24
N GLY A 153 -20.99 -4.72 -3.21
CA GLY A 153 -20.25 -5.12 -2.04
C GLY A 153 -19.33 -4.00 -1.54
N LEU A 154 -18.92 -4.10 -0.28
CA LEU A 154 -17.98 -3.18 0.36
C LEU A 154 -16.93 -3.97 1.14
N ILE A 155 -15.64 -3.68 0.90
CA ILE A 155 -14.49 -4.24 1.60
C ILE A 155 -13.75 -3.12 2.34
N ILE A 156 -13.83 -3.17 3.65
CA ILE A 156 -13.18 -2.23 4.58
C ILE A 156 -12.61 -3.01 5.77
N HIS A 157 -11.85 -2.32 6.60
CA HIS A 157 -11.30 -2.92 7.82
C HIS A 157 -12.40 -3.44 8.78
N GLY A 158 -12.11 -4.53 9.48
CA GLY A 158 -12.98 -5.08 10.55
C GLY A 158 -14.11 -6.00 10.09
N LEU A 159 -14.23 -6.31 8.79
CA LEU A 159 -15.22 -7.26 8.28
C LEU A 159 -14.85 -8.71 8.62
N THR A 160 -15.84 -9.53 8.91
CA THR A 160 -15.68 -10.98 9.05
C THR A 160 -15.43 -11.66 7.69
N ALA A 161 -14.86 -12.86 7.69
CA ALA A 161 -14.60 -13.62 6.45
C ALA A 161 -15.88 -13.85 5.63
N GLN A 162 -17.02 -14.13 6.28
CA GLN A 162 -18.30 -14.30 5.59
C GLN A 162 -18.77 -13.00 4.93
N GLN A 163 -18.70 -11.87 5.62
CA GLN A 163 -19.05 -10.58 5.04
C GLN A 163 -18.16 -10.22 3.84
N ARG A 164 -16.84 -10.52 3.92
CA ARG A 164 -15.91 -10.34 2.79
C ARG A 164 -16.30 -11.23 1.61
N LYS A 165 -16.60 -12.50 1.86
CA LYS A 165 -17.03 -13.44 0.82
C LYS A 165 -18.30 -12.96 0.12
N ASP A 166 -19.29 -12.50 0.89
CA ASP A 166 -20.54 -11.96 0.34
C ASP A 166 -20.30 -10.68 -0.47
N ALA A 167 -19.37 -9.81 -0.02
CA ALA A 167 -19.01 -8.60 -0.71
C ALA A 167 -18.27 -8.87 -2.04
N TYR A 168 -17.33 -9.83 -2.08
CA TYR A 168 -16.67 -10.22 -3.34
C TYR A 168 -17.58 -11.00 -4.29
N ALA A 169 -18.64 -11.63 -3.78
CA ALA A 169 -19.65 -12.28 -4.61
C ALA A 169 -20.59 -11.28 -5.30
N ALA A 170 -20.57 -9.99 -4.94
CA ALA A 170 -21.34 -8.95 -5.59
C ALA A 170 -20.86 -8.67 -7.03
N ASP A 171 -21.69 -8.03 -7.87
CA ASP A 171 -21.34 -7.65 -9.23
C ASP A 171 -20.27 -6.56 -9.26
N ILE A 172 -20.34 -5.61 -8.32
CA ILE A 172 -19.39 -4.51 -8.15
C ILE A 172 -18.97 -4.46 -6.68
N THR A 173 -17.67 -4.48 -6.41
CA THR A 173 -17.13 -4.42 -5.05
C THR A 173 -16.26 -3.18 -4.88
N TYR A 174 -16.68 -2.28 -3.99
CA TYR A 174 -15.88 -1.15 -3.54
C TYR A 174 -14.98 -1.59 -2.40
N GLY A 175 -13.74 -1.08 -2.34
CA GLY A 175 -12.86 -1.40 -1.23
C GLY A 175 -11.57 -0.60 -1.25
N THR A 176 -10.79 -0.76 -0.19
CA THR A 176 -9.46 -0.14 -0.11
C THR A 176 -8.40 -1.06 -0.75
N ASN A 177 -7.40 -0.43 -1.36
CA ASN A 177 -6.25 -1.13 -1.95
C ASN A 177 -5.61 -2.10 -0.95
N ASN A 178 -5.50 -1.69 0.30
CA ASN A 178 -4.88 -2.42 1.38
C ASN A 178 -5.65 -3.69 1.74
N GLU A 179 -6.95 -3.55 2.05
CA GLU A 179 -7.78 -4.68 2.47
C GLU A 179 -7.94 -5.71 1.35
N MET A 180 -8.06 -5.26 0.08
CA MET A 180 -8.13 -6.16 -1.06
C MET A 180 -6.82 -6.94 -1.27
N GLY A 181 -5.67 -6.29 -1.10
CA GLY A 181 -4.38 -6.95 -1.18
C GLY A 181 -4.12 -7.89 0.00
N PHE A 182 -4.56 -7.53 1.22
CA PHE A 182 -4.50 -8.45 2.35
C PHE A 182 -5.43 -9.64 2.20
N ASP A 183 -6.62 -9.45 1.64
CA ASP A 183 -7.52 -10.56 1.36
C ASP A 183 -6.88 -11.55 0.38
N TYR A 184 -6.16 -11.05 -0.64
CA TYR A 184 -5.38 -11.91 -1.53
C TYR A 184 -4.32 -12.72 -0.76
N LEU A 185 -3.55 -12.08 0.13
CA LEU A 185 -2.56 -12.79 0.93
C LEU A 185 -3.21 -13.79 1.89
N ARG A 186 -4.33 -13.41 2.55
CA ARG A 186 -5.09 -14.29 3.45
C ARG A 186 -5.64 -15.51 2.71
N ASP A 187 -6.17 -15.33 1.52
CA ASP A 187 -6.67 -16.42 0.67
C ASP A 187 -5.56 -17.42 0.32
N ASN A 188 -4.34 -16.91 0.06
CA ASN A 188 -3.19 -17.77 -0.20
C ASN A 188 -2.59 -18.43 1.05
N MET A 189 -3.07 -18.09 2.24
CA MET A 189 -2.72 -18.73 3.52
C MET A 189 -3.87 -19.58 4.08
N CYS A 190 -5.01 -19.70 3.38
CA CYS A 190 -6.15 -20.51 3.79
C CYS A 190 -5.81 -21.99 3.76
N ILE A 191 -6.34 -22.74 4.72
CA ILE A 191 -6.14 -24.19 4.81
C ILE A 191 -7.38 -24.98 4.34
N TYR A 192 -8.52 -24.29 4.15
CA TYR A 192 -9.74 -24.86 3.58
C TYR A 192 -10.25 -23.98 2.42
N SER A 193 -10.71 -24.60 1.33
CA SER A 193 -11.30 -23.86 0.20
C SER A 193 -12.54 -23.03 0.56
N SER A 194 -13.26 -23.43 1.62
CA SER A 194 -14.40 -22.68 2.15
C SER A 194 -14.02 -21.34 2.79
N GLU A 195 -12.76 -21.15 3.16
CA GLU A 195 -12.24 -19.90 3.76
C GLU A 195 -11.89 -18.85 2.69
N LEU A 196 -11.75 -19.25 1.43
CA LEU A 196 -11.47 -18.32 0.33
C LEU A 196 -12.57 -17.29 0.19
N VAL A 197 -12.19 -16.02 0.11
CA VAL A 197 -13.13 -14.89 0.00
C VAL A 197 -13.16 -14.26 -1.39
N GLN A 198 -12.02 -14.18 -2.08
CA GLN A 198 -11.92 -13.61 -3.42
C GLN A 198 -12.29 -14.65 -4.50
N ARG A 199 -12.87 -14.20 -5.62
CA ARG A 199 -13.26 -15.08 -6.74
C ARG A 199 -12.47 -14.86 -8.03
N GLY A 200 -11.50 -13.93 -8.02
CA GLY A 200 -10.65 -13.62 -9.17
C GLY A 200 -10.47 -12.13 -9.37
N HIS A 201 -9.62 -11.76 -10.35
CA HIS A 201 -9.16 -10.40 -10.62
C HIS A 201 -9.48 -10.01 -12.06
N SER A 202 -10.78 -9.81 -12.38
CA SER A 202 -11.20 -9.55 -13.76
C SER A 202 -10.96 -8.08 -14.16
N PHE A 203 -11.55 -7.12 -13.45
CA PHE A 203 -11.41 -5.70 -13.75
C PHE A 203 -11.28 -4.86 -12.49
N ALA A 204 -10.28 -3.98 -12.46
CA ALA A 204 -10.13 -2.96 -11.41
C ALA A 204 -10.17 -1.55 -11.99
N ILE A 205 -10.92 -0.68 -11.31
CA ILE A 205 -10.91 0.77 -11.50
C ILE A 205 -10.29 1.38 -10.25
N VAL A 206 -9.10 1.98 -10.39
CA VAL A 206 -8.35 2.56 -9.27
C VAL A 206 -8.59 4.06 -9.20
N ASP A 207 -9.25 4.52 -8.13
CA ASP A 207 -9.40 5.96 -7.86
C ASP A 207 -8.14 6.51 -7.20
N GLU A 208 -7.74 7.72 -7.59
CA GLU A 208 -6.46 8.31 -7.20
C GLU A 208 -5.27 7.37 -7.50
N VAL A 209 -5.24 6.88 -8.75
CA VAL A 209 -4.31 5.84 -9.22
C VAL A 209 -2.84 6.18 -8.97
N ASP A 210 -2.47 7.44 -9.04
CA ASP A 210 -1.12 7.93 -8.75
C ASP A 210 -0.74 7.80 -7.27
N SER A 211 -1.69 7.91 -6.34
CA SER A 211 -1.44 7.62 -4.94
C SER A 211 -1.16 6.15 -4.70
N ILE A 212 -2.04 5.30 -5.23
CA ILE A 212 -2.00 3.86 -4.96
C ILE A 212 -0.83 3.20 -5.69
N LEU A 213 -0.66 3.50 -7.00
CA LEU A 213 0.32 2.79 -7.82
C LEU A 213 1.71 3.43 -7.85
N ILE A 214 1.88 4.67 -7.39
CA ILE A 214 3.17 5.34 -7.33
C ILE A 214 3.61 5.59 -5.89
N ASP A 215 2.82 6.33 -5.09
CA ASP A 215 3.23 6.72 -3.73
C ASP A 215 3.26 5.54 -2.76
N GLU A 216 2.15 4.81 -2.65
CA GLU A 216 2.03 3.67 -1.73
C GLU A 216 2.77 2.44 -2.24
N ALA A 217 3.07 2.37 -3.53
CA ALA A 217 3.76 1.25 -4.16
C ALA A 217 5.27 1.15 -3.83
N ARG A 218 5.78 1.92 -2.88
CA ARG A 218 7.16 1.82 -2.38
C ARG A 218 7.35 0.70 -1.37
N THR A 219 6.31 0.33 -0.67
CA THR A 219 6.34 -0.70 0.37
C THR A 219 5.38 -1.84 0.04
N PRO A 220 5.79 -3.09 0.20
CA PRO A 220 4.92 -4.23 -0.03
C PRO A 220 3.86 -4.36 1.08
N LEU A 221 2.81 -5.11 0.78
CA LEU A 221 1.89 -5.67 1.76
C LEU A 221 2.56 -6.84 2.47
N ILE A 222 2.54 -6.87 3.78
CA ILE A 222 3.19 -7.92 4.56
C ILE A 222 2.24 -8.43 5.65
N ILE A 223 2.04 -9.73 5.69
CA ILE A 223 1.42 -10.42 6.84
C ILE A 223 2.55 -11.02 7.66
N SER A 224 2.60 -10.68 8.94
CA SER A 224 3.65 -11.12 9.86
C SER A 224 3.10 -12.02 10.96
N GLY A 225 3.93 -12.97 11.37
CA GLY A 225 3.73 -13.81 12.53
C GLY A 225 4.75 -13.51 13.63
N GLN A 226 4.61 -14.18 14.76
CA GLN A 226 5.54 -14.03 15.87
C GLN A 226 6.90 -14.64 15.51
N GLY A 227 7.95 -13.84 15.52
CA GLY A 227 9.33 -14.26 15.32
C GLY A 227 10.06 -14.58 16.64
N GLU A 228 11.34 -14.85 16.53
CA GLU A 228 12.21 -15.13 17.68
C GLU A 228 12.47 -13.87 18.53
N LYS A 229 12.76 -14.06 19.81
CA LYS A 229 12.99 -12.96 20.76
C LYS A 229 14.46 -12.55 20.75
N SER A 230 14.81 -11.43 20.13
CA SER A 230 16.13 -10.82 20.20
C SER A 230 16.17 -9.41 20.81
N THR A 231 15.25 -9.10 21.73
CA THR A 231 15.08 -7.74 22.28
C THR A 231 16.33 -7.16 22.96
N GLN A 232 17.14 -7.98 23.62
CA GLN A 232 18.33 -7.50 24.36
C GLN A 232 19.42 -6.91 23.44
N MET A 233 19.59 -7.41 22.23
CA MET A 233 20.61 -6.91 21.31
C MET A 233 20.31 -5.49 20.82
N TYR A 234 19.03 -5.11 20.68
CA TYR A 234 18.66 -3.75 20.34
C TYR A 234 19.01 -2.75 21.43
N ASP A 235 18.75 -3.10 22.70
CA ASP A 235 19.12 -2.25 23.83
C ASP A 235 20.66 -2.09 23.96
N MET A 236 21.41 -3.15 23.68
CA MET A 236 22.89 -3.09 23.69
C MET A 236 23.43 -2.25 22.54
N ALA A 237 22.88 -2.39 21.35
CA ALA A 237 23.25 -1.57 20.17
C ALA A 237 22.90 -0.10 20.40
N GLU A 238 21.75 0.20 21.02
CA GLU A 238 21.35 1.55 21.42
C GLU A 238 22.35 2.15 22.40
N MET A 239 22.68 1.43 23.49
CA MET A 239 23.66 1.89 24.48
C MET A 239 25.04 2.16 23.87
N PHE A 240 25.42 1.46 22.83
CA PHE A 240 26.65 1.71 22.09
C PHE A 240 26.53 2.95 21.22
N VAL A 241 25.54 3.02 20.32
CA VAL A 241 25.40 4.07 19.30
C VAL A 241 25.12 5.43 19.92
N SER A 242 24.36 5.50 21.02
CA SER A 242 24.08 6.76 21.72
C SER A 242 25.33 7.48 22.25
N ARG A 243 26.47 6.76 22.39
CA ARG A 243 27.76 7.31 22.88
C ARG A 243 28.67 7.76 21.74
N LEU A 244 28.35 7.44 20.51
CA LEU A 244 29.21 7.72 19.34
C LEU A 244 29.08 9.18 18.89
N LYS A 245 30.17 9.73 18.38
CA LYS A 245 30.18 11.04 17.73
C LYS A 245 29.75 10.93 16.28
N LYS A 246 28.71 11.67 15.89
CA LYS A 246 28.24 11.70 14.50
C LYS A 246 28.79 12.89 13.71
N LYS A 247 29.07 12.69 12.42
CA LYS A 247 29.29 13.74 11.43
C LYS A 247 28.18 13.63 10.38
N VAL A 248 27.50 14.73 10.10
CA VAL A 248 26.47 14.77 9.08
C VAL A 248 27.07 15.44 7.84
N VAL A 249 26.93 14.81 6.69
CA VAL A 249 27.38 15.32 5.38
C VAL A 249 26.20 15.31 4.41
N VAL A 250 26.20 16.23 3.45
CA VAL A 250 25.15 16.29 2.43
C VAL A 250 25.25 15.10 1.47
N GLN A 251 26.46 14.75 1.12
CA GLN A 251 26.83 13.58 0.30
C GLN A 251 28.26 13.15 0.66
N VAL A 252 28.46 11.84 0.79
CA VAL A 252 29.83 11.31 0.91
C VAL A 252 30.48 11.37 -0.47
N ASP A 253 31.60 12.05 -0.60
CA ASP A 253 32.35 12.13 -1.86
C ASP A 253 33.48 11.09 -1.82
N ASP A 254 33.46 10.11 -2.75
CA ASP A 254 34.44 9.02 -2.84
C ASP A 254 35.86 9.51 -3.13
N LYS A 255 36.06 10.83 -3.34
CA LYS A 255 37.33 11.43 -3.78
C LYS A 255 38.06 12.25 -2.71
N GLU A 256 37.47 12.55 -1.62
CA GLU A 256 38.00 13.47 -0.62
C GLU A 256 37.97 12.91 0.79
N GLU A 257 38.54 11.85 1.14
CA GLU A 257 38.99 11.64 2.52
C GLU A 257 39.45 10.21 2.72
N GLU A 258 40.73 10.01 2.79
CA GLU A 258 41.30 8.90 3.55
C GLU A 258 40.70 8.90 4.94
N ASP A 259 40.08 7.79 5.33
CA ASP A 259 39.31 7.54 6.59
C ASP A 259 40.09 7.99 7.88
N SER A 260 41.38 8.24 7.77
CA SER A 260 42.27 8.58 8.89
C SER A 260 42.14 9.99 9.48
N HIS A 261 41.37 10.89 8.87
CA HIS A 261 41.24 12.30 9.29
C HIS A 261 39.82 12.72 9.74
N ILE A 262 38.87 11.81 9.82
CA ILE A 262 37.50 12.13 10.23
C ILE A 262 37.38 12.03 11.76
N ASP A 263 37.23 13.17 12.46
CA ASP A 263 36.96 13.20 13.91
C ASP A 263 35.49 12.88 14.20
N ALA A 264 35.03 11.71 13.77
CA ALA A 264 33.71 11.17 14.03
C ALA A 264 33.75 9.66 14.06
N ASP A 265 32.83 9.03 14.79
CA ASP A 265 32.71 7.57 14.90
C ASP A 265 31.77 6.99 13.85
N TYR A 266 30.85 7.80 13.32
CA TYR A 266 30.02 7.44 12.18
C TYR A 266 29.62 8.66 11.35
N ILE A 267 29.34 8.40 10.08
CA ILE A 267 28.96 9.42 9.10
C ILE A 267 27.50 9.18 8.69
N VAL A 268 26.74 10.26 8.62
CA VAL A 268 25.38 10.27 8.11
C VAL A 268 25.35 11.02 6.79
N ASP A 269 25.02 10.34 5.71
CA ASP A 269 24.75 10.93 4.39
C ASP A 269 23.26 11.29 4.30
N GLU A 270 22.95 12.58 4.34
CA GLU A 270 21.56 13.04 4.29
C GLU A 270 20.89 12.77 2.94
N LYS A 271 21.65 12.86 1.85
CA LYS A 271 21.14 12.64 0.49
C LYS A 271 20.88 11.17 0.19
N ALA A 272 21.75 10.29 0.66
CA ALA A 272 21.59 8.83 0.52
C ALA A 272 20.67 8.23 1.60
N LYS A 273 20.39 8.97 2.69
CA LYS A 273 19.69 8.49 3.89
C LYS A 273 20.37 7.24 4.48
N THR A 274 21.71 7.27 4.56
CA THR A 274 22.53 6.17 5.11
C THR A 274 23.34 6.65 6.31
N ALA A 275 23.69 5.70 7.19
CA ALA A 275 24.57 5.94 8.32
C ALA A 275 25.58 4.79 8.42
N THR A 276 26.88 5.10 8.43
CA THR A 276 27.96 4.11 8.38
C THR A 276 29.03 4.41 9.43
N LEU A 277 29.58 3.36 10.05
CA LEU A 277 30.72 3.48 10.97
C LEU A 277 31.97 3.89 10.21
N THR A 278 32.79 4.73 10.84
CA THR A 278 34.17 4.98 10.44
C THR A 278 35.11 3.90 11.03
N ALA A 279 36.37 3.90 10.63
CA ALA A 279 37.36 3.02 11.23
C ALA A 279 37.47 3.19 12.78
N SER A 280 37.33 4.43 13.29
CA SER A 280 37.22 4.71 14.73
C SER A 280 35.97 4.09 15.35
N GLY A 281 34.85 4.17 14.67
CA GLY A 281 33.58 3.58 15.13
C GLY A 281 33.63 2.06 15.18
N ILE A 282 34.24 1.42 14.16
CA ILE A 282 34.43 -0.03 14.11
C ILE A 282 35.31 -0.49 15.28
N ALA A 283 36.46 0.14 15.53
CA ALA A 283 37.35 -0.21 16.64
C ALA A 283 36.65 -0.10 18.00
N LYS A 284 35.83 0.95 18.21
CA LYS A 284 35.01 1.10 19.42
C LYS A 284 33.92 0.04 19.53
N ALA A 285 33.32 -0.40 18.41
CA ALA A 285 32.32 -1.47 18.41
C ALA A 285 32.98 -2.80 18.83
N GLU A 286 34.13 -3.14 18.24
CA GLU A 286 34.89 -4.33 18.57
C GLU A 286 35.30 -4.36 20.04
N GLU A 287 35.75 -3.24 20.60
CA GLU A 287 36.07 -3.10 22.04
C GLU A 287 34.83 -3.26 22.93
N PHE A 288 33.71 -2.59 22.58
CA PHE A 288 32.47 -2.58 23.37
C PHE A 288 31.81 -3.94 23.43
N PHE A 289 31.76 -4.65 22.30
CA PHE A 289 31.11 -5.96 22.19
C PHE A 289 32.07 -7.13 22.41
N HIS A 290 33.36 -6.86 22.67
CA HIS A 290 34.41 -7.85 22.89
C HIS A 290 34.57 -8.84 21.72
N VAL A 291 34.51 -8.36 20.48
CA VAL A 291 34.71 -9.15 19.25
C VAL A 291 36.01 -8.73 18.58
N GLU A 292 36.73 -9.69 17.97
CA GLU A 292 38.02 -9.43 17.31
C GLU A 292 37.85 -8.74 15.95
N ASN A 293 36.75 -9.03 15.23
CA ASN A 293 36.47 -8.45 13.92
C ASN A 293 34.94 -8.36 13.72
N LEU A 294 34.41 -7.14 13.65
CA LEU A 294 32.98 -6.90 13.44
C LEU A 294 32.50 -7.41 12.09
N SER A 295 33.37 -7.47 11.07
CA SER A 295 33.04 -7.93 9.71
C SER A 295 33.07 -9.45 9.55
N ASP A 296 33.41 -10.21 10.58
CA ASP A 296 33.39 -11.67 10.53
C ASP A 296 31.94 -12.18 10.34
N PRO A 297 31.70 -13.18 9.47
CA PRO A 297 30.37 -13.76 9.28
C PRO A 297 29.67 -14.23 10.56
N SER A 298 30.44 -14.67 11.57
CA SER A 298 29.89 -15.03 12.89
C SER A 298 29.28 -13.86 13.65
N ASN A 299 29.68 -12.62 13.34
CA ASN A 299 29.21 -11.37 13.93
C ASN A 299 28.16 -10.64 13.08
N ALA A 300 27.65 -11.29 12.00
CA ALA A 300 26.70 -10.65 11.08
C ALA A 300 25.43 -10.14 11.77
N THR A 301 24.89 -10.91 12.72
CA THR A 301 23.70 -10.49 13.52
C THR A 301 24.01 -9.27 14.38
N LEU A 302 25.16 -9.21 15.03
CA LEU A 302 25.59 -8.05 15.83
C LEU A 302 25.76 -6.82 14.94
N ASN A 303 26.45 -6.97 13.80
CA ASN A 303 26.63 -5.89 12.83
C ASN A 303 25.29 -5.36 12.30
N HIS A 304 24.33 -6.27 12.05
CA HIS A 304 22.97 -5.88 11.66
C HIS A 304 22.32 -4.98 12.72
N HIS A 305 22.32 -5.35 14.00
CA HIS A 305 21.71 -4.56 15.07
C HIS A 305 22.39 -3.19 15.22
N ILE A 306 23.72 -3.13 15.13
CA ILE A 306 24.47 -1.86 15.15
C ILE A 306 24.05 -0.97 13.97
N ASN A 307 23.97 -1.51 12.76
CA ASN A 307 23.56 -0.76 11.58
C ASN A 307 22.13 -0.24 11.69
N GLN A 308 21.19 -1.01 12.26
CA GLN A 308 19.83 -0.53 12.50
C GLN A 308 19.78 0.58 13.55
N ALA A 309 20.56 0.47 14.62
CA ALA A 309 20.68 1.54 15.62
C ALA A 309 21.30 2.81 15.03
N LEU A 310 22.35 2.69 14.21
CA LEU A 310 22.96 3.83 13.49
C LEU A 310 21.93 4.50 12.56
N LYS A 311 21.14 3.72 11.83
CA LYS A 311 20.08 4.23 10.97
C LYS A 311 19.01 4.94 11.77
N ALA A 312 18.58 4.37 12.91
CA ALA A 312 17.60 4.98 13.80
C ALA A 312 18.07 6.34 14.36
N HIS A 313 19.35 6.46 14.73
CA HIS A 313 19.94 7.71 15.24
C HIS A 313 20.34 8.71 14.16
N GLY A 314 20.82 8.20 13.03
CA GLY A 314 21.36 9.04 11.94
C GLY A 314 20.28 9.63 11.06
N THR A 315 19.35 8.79 10.60
CA THR A 315 18.42 9.14 9.52
C THR A 315 16.97 9.29 9.95
N MET A 316 16.55 8.68 11.08
CA MET A 316 15.15 8.71 11.53
C MET A 316 14.91 9.82 12.54
N LYS A 317 14.01 10.75 12.22
CA LYS A 317 13.72 11.95 13.03
C LYS A 317 12.34 11.82 13.68
N ARG A 318 12.28 12.05 14.99
CA ARG A 318 11.02 12.14 15.73
C ARG A 318 10.18 13.32 15.24
N ASP A 319 8.87 13.16 15.22
CA ASP A 319 7.86 14.14 14.74
C ASP A 319 7.95 14.44 13.22
N ILE A 320 8.82 13.72 12.48
CA ILE A 320 8.92 13.75 11.01
C ILE A 320 8.65 12.36 10.45
N ASP A 321 9.50 11.38 10.78
CA ASP A 321 9.39 10.01 10.28
C ASP A 321 8.50 9.13 11.20
N TYR A 322 8.44 9.45 12.49
CA TYR A 322 7.62 8.75 13.47
C TYR A 322 7.25 9.66 14.65
N VAL A 323 6.20 9.29 15.37
CA VAL A 323 5.82 9.89 16.65
C VAL A 323 5.79 8.84 17.75
N VAL A 324 5.96 9.28 19.00
CA VAL A 324 5.77 8.41 20.18
C VAL A 324 4.48 8.83 20.87
N LYS A 325 3.51 7.90 20.93
CA LYS A 325 2.20 8.12 21.56
C LYS A 325 1.83 6.90 22.39
N ASP A 326 1.39 7.13 23.64
CA ASP A 326 0.95 6.07 24.56
C ASP A 326 1.99 4.95 24.80
N GLY A 327 3.29 5.28 24.69
CA GLY A 327 4.41 4.33 24.86
C GLY A 327 4.66 3.44 23.64
N GLU A 328 4.09 3.78 22.49
CA GLU A 328 4.32 3.09 21.21
C GLU A 328 4.91 4.05 20.17
N VAL A 329 5.83 3.55 19.34
CA VAL A 329 6.33 4.24 18.15
C VAL A 329 5.31 4.07 17.05
N ILE A 330 4.87 5.17 16.45
CA ILE A 330 3.90 5.18 15.33
C ILE A 330 4.55 5.87 14.15
N ILE A 331 4.57 5.21 13.00
CA ILE A 331 5.14 5.76 11.77
C ILE A 331 4.30 6.94 11.29
N VAL A 332 4.97 7.97 10.78
CA VAL A 332 4.34 9.06 10.02
C VAL A 332 4.60 8.79 8.54
N ASP A 333 3.54 8.78 7.75
CA ASP A 333 3.68 8.64 6.31
C ASP A 333 4.37 9.87 5.70
N GLU A 334 5.46 9.67 5.02
CA GLU A 334 6.29 10.73 4.41
C GLU A 334 5.48 11.58 3.40
N PHE A 335 4.47 10.99 2.73
CA PHE A 335 3.71 11.67 1.69
C PHE A 335 2.44 12.32 2.21
N THR A 336 1.67 11.60 3.03
CA THR A 336 0.39 12.10 3.54
C THR A 336 0.54 12.82 4.87
N GLY A 337 1.66 12.62 5.58
CA GLY A 337 1.88 13.11 6.93
C GLY A 337 0.94 12.48 7.97
N ARG A 338 0.29 11.36 7.64
CA ARG A 338 -0.66 10.67 8.52
C ARG A 338 0.02 9.67 9.43
N LEU A 339 -0.57 9.45 10.60
CA LEU A 339 -0.13 8.42 11.55
C LEU A 339 -0.56 7.04 11.05
N MET A 340 0.40 6.14 10.96
CA MET A 340 0.22 4.77 10.50
C MET A 340 0.15 3.82 11.69
N PHE A 341 -1.05 3.66 12.27
CA PHE A 341 -1.23 2.76 13.41
C PHE A 341 -1.09 1.29 13.03
N GLY A 342 -0.44 0.52 13.90
CA GLY A 342 -0.25 -0.93 13.72
C GLY A 342 0.86 -1.30 12.74
N ARG A 343 1.55 -0.32 12.16
CA ARG A 343 2.67 -0.51 11.24
C ARG A 343 4.00 -0.45 11.92
N ARG A 344 4.96 -1.17 11.30
CA ARG A 344 6.33 -1.21 11.76
C ARG A 344 7.30 -1.12 10.59
N TYR A 345 8.42 -0.46 10.80
CA TYR A 345 9.54 -0.55 9.89
C TYR A 345 10.07 -1.99 9.88
N SER A 346 10.49 -2.46 8.73
CA SER A 346 11.05 -3.80 8.53
C SER A 346 12.49 -3.92 9.03
N ASN A 347 12.99 -5.15 9.06
CA ASN A 347 14.39 -5.49 9.29
C ASN A 347 14.96 -4.96 10.61
N GLY A 348 14.18 -4.97 11.69
CA GLY A 348 14.64 -4.52 13.00
C GLY A 348 14.73 -3.01 13.19
N LEU A 349 14.49 -2.18 12.17
CA LEU A 349 14.57 -0.71 12.30
C LEU A 349 13.53 -0.19 13.28
N HIS A 350 12.32 -0.76 13.31
CA HIS A 350 11.29 -0.34 14.26
C HIS A 350 11.71 -0.60 15.70
N GLN A 351 12.28 -1.78 15.98
CA GLN A 351 12.83 -2.13 17.26
C GLN A 351 14.00 -1.24 17.66
N ALA A 352 14.86 -0.89 16.71
CA ALA A 352 15.95 0.06 16.95
C ALA A 352 15.41 1.47 17.30
N ILE A 353 14.30 1.91 16.71
CA ILE A 353 13.64 3.16 17.08
C ILE A 353 12.94 3.03 18.44
N GLU A 354 12.27 1.90 18.71
CA GLU A 354 11.69 1.61 20.05
C GLU A 354 12.77 1.68 21.15
N ALA A 355 13.95 1.10 20.91
CA ALA A 355 15.10 1.19 21.82
C ALA A 355 15.61 2.64 21.97
N LYS A 356 15.78 3.37 20.87
CA LYS A 356 16.18 4.79 20.84
C LYS A 356 15.25 5.67 21.65
N GLU A 357 13.95 5.44 21.59
CA GLU A 357 12.95 6.23 22.30
C GLU A 357 12.67 5.69 23.73
N HIS A 358 13.41 4.65 24.13
CA HIS A 358 13.29 4.00 25.46
C HIS A 358 11.85 3.52 25.76
N VAL A 359 11.13 3.08 24.72
CA VAL A 359 9.84 2.40 24.87
C VAL A 359 10.04 0.89 24.88
N ASN A 360 8.99 0.12 25.17
CA ASN A 360 9.10 -1.33 25.21
C ASN A 360 9.45 -1.91 23.82
N VAL A 361 10.61 -2.55 23.69
CA VAL A 361 11.04 -3.19 22.45
C VAL A 361 10.25 -4.49 22.25
N ASN A 362 9.46 -4.54 21.18
CA ASN A 362 8.68 -5.73 20.86
C ASN A 362 9.53 -6.75 20.08
N SER A 363 9.11 -8.05 20.14
CA SER A 363 9.78 -9.11 19.36
C SER A 363 9.78 -8.81 17.86
N GLU A 364 10.78 -9.29 17.16
CA GLU A 364 10.79 -9.29 15.71
C GLU A 364 9.61 -10.09 15.16
N ASN A 365 9.15 -9.69 13.98
CA ASN A 365 8.08 -10.38 13.28
C ASN A 365 8.68 -11.18 12.13
N LYS A 366 8.27 -12.46 11.99
CA LYS A 366 8.57 -13.28 10.82
C LYS A 366 7.57 -12.97 9.70
N THR A 367 8.04 -12.80 8.48
CA THR A 367 7.17 -12.59 7.31
C THR A 367 6.48 -13.89 6.92
N LEU A 368 5.15 -13.91 6.95
CA LEU A 368 4.35 -15.08 6.56
C LEU A 368 3.95 -15.03 5.09
N ALA A 369 3.58 -13.86 4.61
CA ALA A 369 3.23 -13.62 3.22
C ALA A 369 3.50 -12.16 2.85
N THR A 370 3.88 -11.92 1.61
CA THR A 370 4.15 -10.57 1.08
C THR A 370 3.79 -10.48 -0.39
N ILE A 371 3.35 -9.29 -0.82
CA ILE A 371 3.18 -8.92 -2.23
C ILE A 371 3.36 -7.42 -2.38
N THR A 372 3.99 -6.98 -3.47
CA THR A 372 4.01 -5.55 -3.81
C THR A 372 2.69 -5.12 -4.44
N PHE A 373 2.31 -3.83 -4.30
CA PHE A 373 1.13 -3.31 -4.99
C PHE A 373 1.23 -3.47 -6.50
N GLN A 374 2.43 -3.29 -7.05
CA GLN A 374 2.69 -3.48 -8.47
C GLN A 374 2.26 -4.88 -8.92
N ASN A 375 2.74 -5.92 -8.24
CA ASN A 375 2.41 -7.29 -8.59
C ASN A 375 0.96 -7.65 -8.26
N TYR A 376 0.38 -7.11 -7.19
CA TYR A 376 -1.03 -7.32 -6.89
C TYR A 376 -1.96 -6.76 -8.00
N PHE A 377 -1.75 -5.51 -8.44
CA PHE A 377 -2.61 -4.91 -9.48
C PHE A 377 -2.35 -5.49 -10.88
N ARG A 378 -1.19 -6.10 -11.12
CA ARG A 378 -0.89 -6.85 -12.36
C ARG A 378 -1.65 -8.19 -12.45
N LEU A 379 -2.27 -8.66 -11.38
CA LEU A 379 -3.14 -9.85 -11.39
C LEU A 379 -4.46 -9.62 -12.13
N TYR A 380 -4.89 -8.37 -12.27
CA TYR A 380 -6.13 -8.06 -12.96
C TYR A 380 -6.00 -8.24 -14.47
N ASP A 381 -6.99 -8.94 -15.10
CA ASP A 381 -7.06 -9.08 -16.55
C ASP A 381 -7.15 -7.72 -17.25
N LYS A 382 -7.87 -6.78 -16.60
CA LYS A 382 -8.01 -5.40 -17.05
C LYS A 382 -7.84 -4.44 -15.86
N LEU A 383 -6.93 -3.49 -16.00
CA LEU A 383 -6.64 -2.45 -15.02
C LEU A 383 -6.92 -1.09 -15.64
N SER A 384 -7.56 -0.20 -14.90
CA SER A 384 -7.73 1.20 -15.26
C SER A 384 -7.61 2.10 -14.04
N GLY A 385 -7.40 3.38 -14.26
CA GLY A 385 -7.27 4.32 -13.16
C GLY A 385 -7.70 5.73 -13.51
N MET A 386 -7.96 6.52 -12.47
CA MET A 386 -8.32 7.92 -12.62
C MET A 386 -7.61 8.77 -11.58
N THR A 387 -7.14 9.95 -11.99
CA THR A 387 -6.54 10.97 -11.13
C THR A 387 -6.53 12.31 -11.83
N GLY A 388 -6.15 13.37 -11.14
CA GLY A 388 -5.95 14.71 -11.73
C GLY A 388 -4.52 15.00 -12.18
N THR A 389 -3.57 14.09 -11.99
CA THR A 389 -2.12 14.37 -12.05
C THR A 389 -1.26 13.18 -12.50
N ALA A 390 -1.72 12.37 -13.45
CA ALA A 390 -0.98 11.17 -13.90
C ALA A 390 0.13 11.48 -14.91
N MET A 391 -0.03 12.50 -15.75
CA MET A 391 0.83 12.76 -16.90
C MET A 391 2.31 12.96 -16.55
N THR A 392 2.61 13.44 -15.35
CA THR A 392 3.99 13.61 -14.86
C THR A 392 4.72 12.28 -14.69
N GLU A 393 3.99 11.21 -14.45
CA GLU A 393 4.49 9.85 -14.19
C GLU A 393 4.16 8.87 -15.34
N ALA A 394 3.88 9.40 -16.56
CA ALA A 394 3.45 8.59 -17.70
C ALA A 394 4.44 7.48 -18.07
N GLU A 395 5.74 7.74 -17.96
CA GLU A 395 6.78 6.74 -18.22
C GLU A 395 6.69 5.57 -17.23
N GLU A 396 6.46 5.85 -15.96
CA GLU A 396 6.33 4.83 -14.91
C GLU A 396 5.06 3.99 -15.10
N PHE A 397 3.90 4.62 -15.34
CA PHE A 397 2.66 3.91 -15.63
C PHE A 397 2.78 3.00 -16.86
N GLY A 398 3.43 3.49 -17.92
CA GLY A 398 3.67 2.69 -19.12
C GLY A 398 4.63 1.53 -18.88
N THR A 399 5.74 1.77 -18.17
CA THR A 399 6.80 0.76 -17.99
C THR A 399 6.40 -0.33 -16.99
N ILE A 400 5.77 0.04 -15.87
CA ILE A 400 5.43 -0.88 -14.78
C ILE A 400 4.09 -1.58 -14.99
N TYR A 401 3.06 -0.82 -15.36
CA TYR A 401 1.67 -1.31 -15.40
C TYR A 401 1.12 -1.48 -16.81
N ASN A 402 1.89 -1.13 -17.85
CA ASN A 402 1.42 -1.09 -19.24
C ASN A 402 0.15 -0.23 -19.41
N LEU A 403 0.04 0.85 -18.64
CA LEU A 403 -1.08 1.78 -18.69
C LEU A 403 -0.65 3.06 -19.41
N ASP A 404 -1.42 3.50 -20.40
CA ASP A 404 -1.26 4.80 -20.98
C ASP A 404 -2.28 5.81 -20.42
N ILE A 405 -2.02 7.10 -20.64
CA ILE A 405 -2.79 8.18 -20.05
C ILE A 405 -3.48 9.01 -21.13
N VAL A 406 -4.76 9.27 -20.92
CA VAL A 406 -5.52 10.22 -21.74
C VAL A 406 -5.91 11.41 -20.88
N GLU A 407 -5.40 12.59 -21.23
CA GLU A 407 -5.79 13.85 -20.60
C GLU A 407 -7.16 14.29 -21.15
N ILE A 408 -8.14 14.40 -20.24
CA ILE A 408 -9.51 14.75 -20.58
C ILE A 408 -9.73 16.24 -20.30
N PRO A 409 -10.30 17.02 -21.27
CA PRO A 409 -10.57 18.43 -21.05
C PRO A 409 -11.58 18.63 -19.92
N THR A 410 -11.48 19.76 -19.22
CA THR A 410 -12.43 20.15 -18.17
C THR A 410 -13.78 20.51 -18.75
N ASN A 411 -14.87 20.25 -18.02
CA ASN A 411 -16.24 20.59 -18.41
C ASN A 411 -16.44 22.12 -18.58
N ARG A 412 -15.80 22.89 -17.70
CA ARG A 412 -15.73 24.35 -17.80
C ARG A 412 -14.29 24.80 -17.89
N PRO A 413 -14.00 25.92 -18.64
CA PRO A 413 -12.64 26.45 -18.70
C PRO A 413 -12.08 26.75 -17.30
N ASN A 414 -10.84 26.36 -17.07
CA ASN A 414 -10.16 26.66 -15.81
C ASN A 414 -9.81 28.15 -15.75
N GLN A 415 -10.27 28.84 -14.70
CA GLN A 415 -10.02 30.27 -14.46
C GLN A 415 -8.94 30.53 -13.42
N ARG A 416 -8.28 29.47 -12.90
CA ARG A 416 -7.22 29.60 -11.90
C ARG A 416 -5.99 30.29 -12.48
N VAL A 417 -5.43 31.21 -11.71
CA VAL A 417 -4.18 31.90 -12.01
C VAL A 417 -3.04 31.27 -11.22
N ASP A 418 -2.10 30.65 -11.91
CA ASP A 418 -0.89 30.10 -11.31
C ASP A 418 0.24 31.14 -11.41
N HIS A 419 0.54 31.82 -10.29
CA HIS A 419 1.61 32.82 -10.21
C HIS A 419 3.00 32.16 -10.26
N HIS A 420 3.99 32.94 -10.70
CA HIS A 420 5.40 32.48 -10.64
C HIS A 420 5.85 32.25 -9.21
N ASP A 421 6.76 31.30 -9.04
CA ASP A 421 7.42 31.03 -7.77
C ASP A 421 8.23 32.25 -7.32
N VAL A 422 8.23 32.48 -6.02
CA VAL A 422 9.03 33.54 -5.39
C VAL A 422 10.12 32.88 -4.54
N VAL A 423 11.38 33.19 -4.81
CA VAL A 423 12.51 32.57 -4.15
C VAL A 423 13.15 33.55 -3.18
N TYR A 424 13.47 33.10 -1.98
CA TYR A 424 14.15 33.85 -0.92
C TYR A 424 15.47 33.19 -0.56
N LYS A 425 16.39 33.99 0.00
CA LYS A 425 17.69 33.49 0.44
C LYS A 425 17.54 32.54 1.64
N THR A 426 16.73 32.91 2.63
CA THR A 426 16.57 32.18 3.89
C THR A 426 15.13 31.73 4.12
N GLU A 427 14.92 30.67 4.91
CA GLU A 427 13.60 30.23 5.35
C GLU A 427 12.87 31.30 6.14
N ALA A 428 13.59 32.07 6.97
CA ALA A 428 13.01 33.12 7.76
C ALA A 428 12.41 34.25 6.90
N GLY A 429 13.12 34.68 5.85
CA GLY A 429 12.64 35.67 4.88
C GLY A 429 11.41 35.13 4.11
N LYS A 430 11.46 33.89 3.68
CA LYS A 430 10.33 33.16 3.05
C LYS A 430 9.07 33.18 3.92
N PHE A 431 9.14 32.78 5.17
CA PHE A 431 7.98 32.74 6.08
C PHE A 431 7.41 34.14 6.38
N ARG A 432 8.25 35.16 6.50
CA ARG A 432 7.76 36.56 6.62
C ARG A 432 6.97 36.98 5.38
N ALA A 433 7.41 36.59 4.20
CA ALA A 433 6.69 36.87 2.96
C ALA A 433 5.36 36.09 2.84
N VAL A 434 5.33 34.84 3.27
CA VAL A 434 4.10 34.04 3.34
C VAL A 434 3.07 34.72 4.25
N ILE A 435 3.50 35.19 5.43
CA ILE A 435 2.58 35.89 6.35
C ILE A 435 2.02 37.14 5.72
N ARG A 436 2.85 37.99 5.09
CA ARG A 436 2.39 39.19 4.37
C ARG A 436 1.33 38.84 3.30
N GLN A 437 1.55 37.76 2.53
CA GLN A 437 0.57 37.30 1.53
C GLN A 437 -0.74 36.86 2.20
N VAL A 438 -0.67 36.16 3.32
CA VAL A 438 -1.86 35.72 4.07
C VAL A 438 -2.61 36.96 4.63
N GLU A 439 -1.91 37.94 5.14
CA GLU A 439 -2.50 39.20 5.62
C GLU A 439 -3.24 39.95 4.50
N GLU A 440 -2.62 40.06 3.32
CA GLU A 440 -3.23 40.71 2.15
C GLU A 440 -4.50 40.00 1.70
N CYS A 441 -4.50 38.68 1.63
CA CYS A 441 -5.64 37.87 1.25
C CYS A 441 -6.76 37.98 2.30
N HIS A 442 -6.40 37.85 3.59
CA HIS A 442 -7.36 37.93 4.67
C HIS A 442 -8.04 39.32 4.74
N ALA A 443 -7.31 40.38 4.47
CA ALA A 443 -7.87 41.76 4.39
C ALA A 443 -8.87 41.92 3.22
N LYS A 444 -8.70 41.16 2.13
CA LYS A 444 -9.63 41.14 1.00
C LYS A 444 -10.83 40.22 1.21
N GLY A 445 -10.81 39.42 2.30
CA GLY A 445 -11.79 38.33 2.51
C GLY A 445 -11.51 37.08 1.68
N GLN A 446 -10.39 36.99 0.98
CA GLN A 446 -10.00 35.83 0.18
C GLN A 446 -9.55 34.68 1.10
N PRO A 447 -10.14 33.48 1.01
CA PRO A 447 -9.67 32.32 1.78
C PRO A 447 -8.29 31.86 1.33
N VAL A 448 -7.46 31.42 2.27
CA VAL A 448 -6.09 30.96 2.02
C VAL A 448 -5.87 29.58 2.59
N LEU A 449 -5.34 28.70 1.76
CA LEU A 449 -4.79 27.40 2.19
C LEU A 449 -3.27 27.40 2.03
N VAL A 450 -2.57 27.31 3.17
CA VAL A 450 -1.11 27.24 3.19
C VAL A 450 -0.66 25.80 3.33
N GLY A 451 0.02 25.28 2.31
CA GLY A 451 0.62 23.93 2.30
C GLY A 451 2.05 23.95 2.83
N THR A 452 2.36 23.08 3.79
CA THR A 452 3.70 22.86 4.36
C THR A 452 4.13 21.41 4.18
N VAL A 453 5.43 21.15 4.06
CA VAL A 453 5.97 19.79 3.82
C VAL A 453 6.13 18.98 5.11
N SER A 454 6.22 19.62 6.29
CA SER A 454 6.40 18.92 7.56
C SER A 454 5.51 19.48 8.68
N ILE A 455 5.29 18.66 9.71
CA ILE A 455 4.55 19.07 10.92
C ILE A 455 5.29 20.20 11.63
N GLU A 456 6.62 20.16 11.70
CA GLU A 456 7.45 21.18 12.34
C GLU A 456 7.26 22.56 11.69
N LYS A 457 7.35 22.63 10.35
CA LYS A 457 7.14 23.85 9.58
C LYS A 457 5.69 24.35 9.68
N ASN A 458 4.73 23.42 9.77
CA ASN A 458 3.32 23.72 10.01
C ASN A 458 3.12 24.42 11.38
N GLU A 459 3.68 23.86 12.44
CA GLU A 459 3.61 24.42 13.78
C GLU A 459 4.38 25.75 13.90
N LEU A 460 5.54 25.87 13.22
CA LEU A 460 6.30 27.14 13.17
C LEU A 460 5.46 28.25 12.55
N LEU A 461 4.90 28.00 11.38
CA LEU A 461 4.05 28.95 10.67
C LEU A 461 2.81 29.33 11.49
N SER A 462 2.17 28.35 12.13
CA SER A 462 1.03 28.59 13.03
C SER A 462 1.38 29.55 14.18
N ARG A 463 2.55 29.35 14.82
CA ARG A 463 3.02 30.27 15.87
C ARG A 463 3.27 31.68 15.34
N MET A 464 3.81 31.79 14.12
CA MET A 464 4.05 33.09 13.48
C MET A 464 2.75 33.80 13.14
N LEU A 465 1.74 33.09 12.57
CA LEU A 465 0.41 33.64 12.30
C LEU A 465 -0.32 34.07 13.56
N THR A 466 -0.18 33.32 14.66
CA THR A 466 -0.72 33.71 15.97
C THR A 466 -0.09 35.03 16.48
N LYS A 467 1.22 35.20 16.31
CA LYS A 467 1.91 36.47 16.66
C LYS A 467 1.45 37.65 15.78
N ALA A 468 1.11 37.37 14.50
CA ALA A 468 0.55 38.37 13.59
C ALA A 468 -0.94 38.67 13.88
N GLY A 469 -1.58 37.96 14.83
CA GLY A 469 -2.98 38.16 15.19
C GLY A 469 -3.97 37.56 14.19
N ILE A 470 -3.52 36.69 13.28
CA ILE A 470 -4.38 36.05 12.25
C ILE A 470 -5.00 34.79 12.82
N LYS A 471 -6.35 34.75 12.85
CA LYS A 471 -7.09 33.55 13.25
C LYS A 471 -6.99 32.51 12.14
N HIS A 472 -6.52 31.31 12.47
CA HIS A 472 -6.30 30.26 11.51
C HIS A 472 -6.61 28.88 12.09
N ASN A 473 -6.84 27.92 11.22
CA ASN A 473 -6.98 26.50 11.53
C ASN A 473 -5.69 25.77 11.17
N VAL A 474 -5.32 24.76 11.98
CA VAL A 474 -4.13 23.94 11.75
C VAL A 474 -4.57 22.50 11.48
N LEU A 475 -4.06 21.96 10.38
CA LEU A 475 -4.34 20.60 9.92
C LEU A 475 -3.03 19.85 9.76
N ASN A 476 -2.79 18.88 10.64
CA ASN A 476 -1.63 18.00 10.61
C ASN A 476 -2.00 16.62 11.19
N ALA A 477 -1.07 15.67 11.14
CA ALA A 477 -1.29 14.30 11.60
C ALA A 477 -1.74 14.19 13.08
N LYS A 478 -1.41 15.17 13.91
CA LYS A 478 -1.84 15.20 15.32
C LYS A 478 -3.35 15.50 15.47
N ASN A 479 -3.97 16.14 14.46
CA ASN A 479 -5.37 16.59 14.45
C ASN A 479 -6.23 15.90 13.38
N HIS A 480 -5.87 14.71 12.93
CA HIS A 480 -6.51 14.05 11.81
C HIS A 480 -8.01 13.70 12.03
N GLU A 481 -8.44 13.51 13.28
CA GLU A 481 -9.86 13.24 13.59
C GLU A 481 -10.80 14.38 13.16
N ARG A 482 -10.28 15.60 13.05
CA ARG A 482 -11.03 16.79 12.62
C ARG A 482 -10.67 17.26 11.21
N GLU A 483 -9.93 16.47 10.47
CA GLU A 483 -9.43 16.81 9.14
C GLU A 483 -10.54 17.22 8.19
N ALA A 484 -11.54 16.37 8.00
CA ALA A 484 -12.66 16.61 7.10
C ALA A 484 -13.45 17.87 7.49
N GLU A 485 -13.57 18.13 8.81
CA GLU A 485 -14.21 19.32 9.37
C GLU A 485 -13.49 20.61 8.97
N ILE A 486 -12.16 20.63 9.17
CA ILE A 486 -11.34 21.82 8.91
C ILE A 486 -11.29 22.11 7.41
N VAL A 487 -11.07 21.08 6.58
CA VAL A 487 -11.00 21.22 5.13
C VAL A 487 -12.31 21.70 4.54
N ALA A 488 -13.43 21.16 5.02
CA ALA A 488 -14.76 21.57 4.57
C ALA A 488 -15.03 23.07 4.76
N GLN A 489 -14.42 23.71 5.76
CA GLN A 489 -14.59 25.12 6.08
C GLN A 489 -13.46 26.01 5.54
N ALA A 490 -12.45 25.46 4.87
CA ALA A 490 -11.29 26.21 4.36
C ALA A 490 -11.65 27.20 3.24
N GLY A 491 -12.82 27.04 2.59
CA GLY A 491 -13.32 27.93 1.55
C GLY A 491 -14.18 29.09 2.04
N LYS A 492 -14.37 29.29 3.35
CA LYS A 492 -15.15 30.40 3.91
C LYS A 492 -14.45 31.76 3.71
N LEU A 493 -15.23 32.82 3.68
CA LEU A 493 -14.75 34.19 3.53
C LEU A 493 -13.66 34.49 4.57
N GLY A 494 -12.46 34.86 4.10
CA GLY A 494 -11.33 35.22 4.93
C GLY A 494 -10.75 34.06 5.79
N ALA A 495 -11.14 32.82 5.54
CA ALA A 495 -10.59 31.67 6.27
C ALA A 495 -9.10 31.47 5.97
N VAL A 496 -8.32 31.18 6.99
CA VAL A 496 -6.90 30.80 6.85
C VAL A 496 -6.72 29.40 7.42
N THR A 497 -6.20 28.50 6.58
CA THR A 497 -5.92 27.11 6.96
C THR A 497 -4.47 26.78 6.65
N VAL A 498 -3.73 26.28 7.64
CA VAL A 498 -2.37 25.76 7.45
C VAL A 498 -2.44 24.24 7.49
N ALA A 499 -2.07 23.60 6.41
CA ALA A 499 -2.16 22.16 6.27
C ALA A 499 -0.79 21.53 5.94
N THR A 500 -0.48 20.39 6.53
CA THR A 500 0.61 19.56 6.02
C THR A 500 0.21 18.94 4.69
N ASN A 501 1.24 18.52 3.97
CA ASN A 501 1.09 17.93 2.65
C ASN A 501 -0.02 16.88 2.60
N MET A 502 -0.84 16.89 1.55
CA MET A 502 -1.91 15.92 1.31
C MET A 502 -3.07 15.87 2.32
N ALA A 503 -3.04 16.64 3.42
CA ALA A 503 -4.18 16.71 4.31
C ALA A 503 -5.45 17.16 3.57
N GLY A 504 -6.56 16.46 3.77
CA GLY A 504 -7.84 16.70 3.07
C GLY A 504 -7.88 16.16 1.62
N ARG A 505 -7.01 15.25 1.20
CA ARG A 505 -7.11 14.56 -0.10
C ARG A 505 -8.44 13.80 -0.18
N GLY A 506 -9.09 13.84 -1.34
CA GLY A 506 -10.43 13.25 -1.53
C GLY A 506 -11.59 14.08 -0.95
N THR A 507 -11.30 15.23 -0.29
CA THR A 507 -12.32 16.15 0.20
C THR A 507 -12.31 17.43 -0.62
N ASP A 508 -13.48 17.84 -1.09
CA ASP A 508 -13.63 19.07 -1.86
C ASP A 508 -13.72 20.30 -0.96
N ILE A 509 -12.98 21.36 -1.32
CA ILE A 509 -13.07 22.69 -0.70
C ILE A 509 -14.11 23.50 -1.48
N MET A 510 -15.26 23.73 -0.86
CA MET A 510 -16.35 24.51 -1.43
C MET A 510 -16.18 25.98 -1.08
N LEU A 511 -16.31 26.88 -2.06
CA LEU A 511 -16.29 28.32 -1.79
C LEU A 511 -17.51 28.72 -0.97
N GLY A 512 -17.28 29.53 0.10
CA GLY A 512 -18.31 29.90 1.08
C GLY A 512 -18.49 28.90 2.21
N GLY A 513 -17.87 27.71 2.15
CA GLY A 513 -17.94 26.65 3.15
C GLY A 513 -18.77 25.45 2.71
N ASN A 514 -18.88 24.46 3.55
CA ASN A 514 -19.59 23.20 3.28
C ASN A 514 -20.89 23.14 4.10
N ALA A 515 -22.04 23.22 3.41
CA ALA A 515 -23.36 23.18 4.01
C ALA A 515 -23.66 21.83 4.73
N GLU A 516 -23.17 20.75 4.16
CA GLU A 516 -23.31 19.39 4.70
C GLU A 516 -22.67 19.26 6.07
N TYR A 517 -21.43 19.77 6.18
CA TYR A 517 -20.72 19.79 7.44
C TYR A 517 -21.42 20.70 8.48
N MET A 518 -21.93 21.85 8.09
CA MET A 518 -22.66 22.75 9.01
C MET A 518 -23.95 22.10 9.52
N ALA A 519 -24.69 21.43 8.63
CA ALA A 519 -25.86 20.66 9.00
C ALA A 519 -25.53 19.52 9.99
N THR A 520 -24.45 18.77 9.72
CA THR A 520 -23.94 17.71 10.63
C THR A 520 -23.56 18.26 12.01
N SER A 521 -22.90 19.42 12.05
CA SER A 521 -22.57 20.10 13.31
C SER A 521 -23.81 20.51 14.10
N ASP A 522 -24.86 20.95 13.40
CA ASP A 522 -26.14 21.31 14.04
C ASP A 522 -26.87 20.08 14.61
N LEU A 523 -26.79 18.92 13.94
CA LEU A 523 -27.33 17.67 14.48
C LEU A 523 -26.61 17.26 15.78
N ARG A 524 -25.28 17.40 15.83
CA ARG A 524 -24.50 17.18 17.05
C ARG A 524 -24.92 18.09 18.19
N LYS A 525 -25.11 19.40 17.91
CA LYS A 525 -25.61 20.36 18.89
C LYS A 525 -27.03 20.06 19.35
N ALA A 526 -27.83 19.43 18.47
CA ALA A 526 -29.17 18.96 18.82
C ALA A 526 -29.19 17.69 19.67
N GLY A 527 -28.01 17.11 19.94
CA GLY A 527 -27.83 15.95 20.83
C GLY A 527 -27.97 14.59 20.18
N LEU A 528 -27.94 14.50 18.84
CA LEU A 528 -27.90 13.22 18.14
C LEU A 528 -26.53 12.52 18.35
N SER A 529 -26.54 11.20 18.49
CA SER A 529 -25.32 10.40 18.59
C SER A 529 -24.54 10.40 17.27
N ASP A 530 -23.23 10.20 17.33
CA ASP A 530 -22.41 10.15 16.12
C ASP A 530 -22.78 9.00 15.20
N GLU A 531 -23.26 7.87 15.76
CA GLU A 531 -23.79 6.75 14.97
C GLU A 531 -25.05 7.16 14.19
N LEU A 532 -25.99 7.84 14.84
CA LEU A 532 -27.24 8.29 14.21
C LEU A 532 -26.97 9.39 13.16
N ILE A 533 -25.98 10.26 13.40
CA ILE A 533 -25.54 11.26 12.44
C ILE A 533 -24.91 10.60 11.21
N ALA A 534 -24.07 9.58 11.40
CA ALA A 534 -23.49 8.81 10.30
C ALA A 534 -24.57 8.15 9.43
N GLU A 535 -25.60 7.58 10.04
CA GLU A 535 -26.76 7.01 9.33
C GLU A 535 -27.66 8.09 8.68
N ALA A 536 -27.79 9.26 9.30
CA ALA A 536 -28.55 10.38 8.75
C ALA A 536 -27.88 11.00 7.52
N THR A 537 -26.55 11.08 7.51
CA THR A 537 -25.75 11.55 6.37
C THR A 537 -25.46 10.46 5.34
N GLY A 538 -25.60 9.19 5.73
CA GLY A 538 -25.43 8.03 4.89
C GLY A 538 -26.52 7.87 3.83
N TYR A 539 -26.20 7.10 2.80
CA TYR A 539 -27.10 6.85 1.68
C TYR A 539 -27.72 5.45 1.69
N ALA A 540 -27.45 4.65 2.72
CA ALA A 540 -28.00 3.30 2.86
C ALA A 540 -29.53 3.33 2.96
N GLU A 541 -30.23 2.36 2.38
CA GLU A 541 -31.67 2.21 2.53
C GLU A 541 -32.00 1.75 3.95
N THR A 542 -33.03 2.33 4.56
CA THR A 542 -33.45 1.99 5.93
C THR A 542 -34.94 2.22 6.13
N ASP A 543 -35.57 1.33 6.91
CA ASP A 543 -36.94 1.48 7.37
C ASP A 543 -37.04 1.98 8.82
N ASN A 544 -35.87 2.28 9.44
CA ASN A 544 -35.83 2.77 10.82
C ASN A 544 -36.34 4.22 10.88
N GLN A 545 -37.44 4.45 11.60
CA GLN A 545 -38.09 5.75 11.72
C GLN A 545 -37.17 6.82 12.34
N GLU A 546 -36.36 6.44 13.31
CA GLU A 546 -35.39 7.36 13.95
C GLU A 546 -34.36 7.89 12.97
N ILE A 547 -33.84 7.01 12.11
CA ILE A 547 -32.90 7.39 11.03
C ILE A 547 -33.60 8.26 9.99
N LEU A 548 -34.83 7.92 9.61
CA LEU A 548 -35.58 8.70 8.63
C LEU A 548 -35.91 10.10 9.16
N ASP A 549 -36.21 10.26 10.44
CA ASP A 549 -36.45 11.55 11.04
C ASP A 549 -35.16 12.38 11.15
N ALA A 550 -34.05 11.75 11.51
CA ALA A 550 -32.73 12.37 11.49
C ALA A 550 -32.33 12.83 10.08
N ARG A 551 -32.64 12.03 9.03
CA ARG A 551 -32.44 12.43 7.61
C ARG A 551 -33.26 13.63 7.19
N ARG A 552 -34.54 13.71 7.63
CA ARG A 552 -35.37 14.89 7.35
C ARG A 552 -34.81 16.13 8.03
N LEU A 553 -34.39 16.03 9.28
CA LEU A 553 -33.77 17.15 10.00
C LEU A 553 -32.47 17.56 9.34
N PHE A 554 -31.64 16.62 8.92
CA PHE A 554 -30.41 16.86 8.17
C PHE A 554 -30.71 17.61 6.86
N ALA A 555 -31.66 17.11 6.06
CA ALA A 555 -32.03 17.72 4.79
C ALA A 555 -32.54 19.16 4.97
N GLN A 556 -33.35 19.43 6.02
CA GLN A 556 -33.81 20.77 6.35
C GLN A 556 -32.65 21.71 6.69
N LYS A 557 -31.75 21.27 7.56
CA LYS A 557 -30.56 22.02 7.93
C LYS A 557 -29.61 22.26 6.78
N LEU A 558 -29.42 21.24 5.94
CA LEU A 558 -28.61 21.32 4.72
C LEU A 558 -29.15 22.40 3.76
N GLN A 559 -30.47 22.45 3.54
CA GLN A 559 -31.07 23.42 2.67
C GLN A 559 -30.91 24.85 3.24
N GLN A 560 -31.13 25.00 4.55
CA GLN A 560 -30.93 26.28 5.24
C GLN A 560 -29.50 26.79 5.03
N HIS A 561 -28.49 25.95 5.30
CA HIS A 561 -27.08 26.33 5.14
C HIS A 561 -26.69 26.56 3.69
N LYS A 562 -27.27 25.84 2.71
CA LYS A 562 -27.03 26.12 1.29
C LYS A 562 -27.46 27.55 0.90
N GLU A 563 -28.58 28.01 1.43
CA GLU A 563 -29.07 29.37 1.19
C GLU A 563 -28.18 30.43 1.87
N GLU A 564 -27.73 30.19 3.09
CA GLU A 564 -26.80 31.06 3.82
C GLU A 564 -25.44 31.19 3.09
N ILE A 565 -24.88 30.05 2.64
CA ILE A 565 -23.58 29.97 1.98
C ILE A 565 -23.60 30.60 0.59
N ALA A 566 -24.72 30.59 -0.12
CA ALA A 566 -24.78 31.06 -1.51
C ALA A 566 -24.27 32.51 -1.65
N GLY A 567 -24.65 33.39 -0.72
CA GLY A 567 -24.21 34.78 -0.69
C GLY A 567 -22.72 34.92 -0.35
N GLU A 568 -22.21 34.13 0.60
CA GLU A 568 -20.79 34.11 0.99
C GLU A 568 -19.91 33.57 -0.15
N ALA A 569 -20.34 32.51 -0.82
CA ALA A 569 -19.64 31.94 -1.93
C ALA A 569 -19.41 32.92 -3.08
N GLU A 570 -20.39 33.78 -3.36
CA GLU A 570 -20.27 34.82 -4.38
C GLU A 570 -19.27 35.91 -3.96
N GLN A 571 -19.24 36.31 -2.70
CA GLN A 571 -18.25 37.24 -2.16
C GLN A 571 -16.84 36.68 -2.29
N VAL A 572 -16.66 35.38 -1.99
CA VAL A 572 -15.37 34.69 -2.13
C VAL A 572 -14.94 34.61 -3.61
N ARG A 573 -15.87 34.38 -4.56
CA ARG A 573 -15.56 34.41 -5.99
C ARG A 573 -15.08 35.81 -6.42
N GLN A 574 -15.74 36.85 -5.96
CA GLN A 574 -15.36 38.24 -6.23
C GLN A 574 -14.01 38.62 -5.59
N ALA A 575 -13.65 38.02 -4.46
CA ALA A 575 -12.36 38.19 -3.81
C ALA A 575 -11.21 37.48 -4.54
N GLY A 576 -11.50 36.65 -5.57
CA GLY A 576 -10.51 35.91 -6.36
C GLY A 576 -10.54 34.39 -6.10
N GLY A 577 -11.51 33.86 -5.33
CA GLY A 577 -11.61 32.44 -4.98
C GLY A 577 -10.57 31.99 -3.96
N LEU A 578 -10.30 30.68 -3.88
CA LEU A 578 -9.33 30.13 -2.95
C LEU A 578 -7.89 30.43 -3.41
N PHE A 579 -7.08 31.00 -2.50
CA PHE A 579 -5.65 31.19 -2.71
C PHE A 579 -4.85 30.04 -2.08
N ILE A 580 -4.03 29.36 -2.89
CA ILE A 580 -3.12 28.31 -2.45
C ILE A 580 -1.71 28.88 -2.29
N VAL A 581 -1.15 28.77 -1.10
CA VAL A 581 0.23 29.14 -0.80
C VAL A 581 1.03 27.87 -0.54
N GLY A 582 1.97 27.51 -1.42
CA GLY A 582 2.95 26.48 -1.14
C GLY A 582 4.16 27.09 -0.45
N THR A 583 4.59 26.53 0.68
CA THR A 583 5.78 27.04 1.39
C THR A 583 7.09 26.44 0.90
N GLU A 584 7.01 25.40 0.11
CA GLU A 584 8.15 24.70 -0.53
C GLU A 584 7.66 23.96 -1.78
N ARG A 585 8.61 23.58 -2.63
CA ARG A 585 8.36 22.58 -3.68
C ARG A 585 8.55 21.19 -3.10
N HIS A 586 7.67 20.30 -3.50
CA HIS A 586 7.75 18.88 -3.11
C HIS A 586 8.74 18.12 -3.98
N ASP A 587 9.07 16.90 -3.55
CA ASP A 587 9.95 15.99 -4.30
C ASP A 587 9.39 15.61 -5.68
N SER A 588 8.07 15.73 -5.87
CA SER A 588 7.40 15.46 -7.14
C SER A 588 6.52 16.62 -7.57
N ARG A 589 6.61 17.00 -8.86
CA ARG A 589 5.75 18.01 -9.50
C ARG A 589 4.27 17.63 -9.42
N ARG A 590 3.99 16.34 -9.37
CA ARG A 590 2.65 15.79 -9.22
C ARG A 590 1.99 16.28 -7.93
N ILE A 591 2.70 16.23 -6.81
CA ILE A 591 2.21 16.69 -5.51
C ILE A 591 1.94 18.21 -5.52
N ASP A 592 2.83 18.97 -6.13
CA ASP A 592 2.61 20.42 -6.34
C ASP A 592 1.33 20.68 -7.14
N ASN A 593 1.10 19.90 -8.21
CA ASN A 593 -0.10 20.01 -9.03
C ASN A 593 -1.39 19.60 -8.29
N GLN A 594 -1.31 18.62 -7.40
CA GLN A 594 -2.42 18.23 -6.53
C GLN A 594 -2.76 19.35 -5.53
N LEU A 595 -1.76 20.02 -4.97
CA LEU A 595 -1.95 21.16 -4.10
C LEU A 595 -2.61 22.32 -4.88
N ARG A 596 -2.07 22.68 -6.05
CA ARG A 596 -2.68 23.69 -6.94
C ARG A 596 -4.12 23.32 -7.33
N GLY A 597 -4.39 22.04 -7.58
CA GLY A 597 -5.69 21.51 -7.97
C GLY A 597 -6.81 21.65 -6.93
N ARG A 598 -6.47 22.12 -5.72
CA ARG A 598 -7.48 22.41 -4.70
C ARG A 598 -8.24 23.72 -4.96
N ALA A 599 -7.69 24.61 -5.79
CA ALA A 599 -8.32 25.85 -6.24
C ALA A 599 -8.73 25.76 -7.71
N GLY A 600 -9.68 26.60 -8.15
CA GLY A 600 -10.12 26.69 -9.54
C GLY A 600 -10.96 25.51 -10.01
N ARG A 601 -11.86 24.98 -9.20
CA ARG A 601 -12.72 23.84 -9.53
C ARG A 601 -13.97 24.26 -10.26
N GLN A 602 -14.42 23.48 -11.23
CA GLN A 602 -15.67 23.68 -12.00
C GLN A 602 -15.85 25.11 -12.57
N GLY A 603 -14.71 25.73 -12.95
CA GLY A 603 -14.68 27.09 -13.49
C GLY A 603 -14.75 28.20 -12.43
N ASP A 604 -14.64 27.90 -11.14
CA ASP A 604 -14.46 28.91 -10.09
C ASP A 604 -13.09 29.60 -10.23
N PRO A 605 -12.96 30.88 -9.86
CA PRO A 605 -11.67 31.55 -9.78
C PRO A 605 -10.82 30.95 -8.66
N GLY A 606 -9.51 31.13 -8.73
CA GLY A 606 -8.55 30.69 -7.73
C GLY A 606 -7.15 31.16 -8.08
N GLU A 607 -6.28 31.19 -7.11
CA GLU A 607 -4.90 31.62 -7.29
C GLU A 607 -3.95 30.65 -6.60
N THR A 608 -2.73 30.50 -7.15
CA THR A 608 -1.69 29.68 -6.52
C THR A 608 -0.33 30.35 -6.61
N ARG A 609 0.48 30.24 -5.55
CA ARG A 609 1.86 30.70 -5.54
C ARG A 609 2.72 29.86 -4.61
N PHE A 610 3.93 29.53 -5.05
CA PHE A 610 4.93 28.89 -4.22
C PHE A 610 5.97 29.89 -3.73
N TYR A 611 6.32 29.79 -2.44
CA TYR A 611 7.37 30.53 -1.76
C TYR A 611 8.49 29.56 -1.42
N ILE A 612 9.68 29.77 -1.93
CA ILE A 612 10.79 28.82 -1.88
C ILE A 612 11.98 29.50 -1.21
N SER A 613 12.72 28.76 -0.42
CA SER A 613 14.03 29.18 0.10
C SER A 613 15.13 28.35 -0.53
N LEU A 614 16.30 28.94 -0.63
CA LEU A 614 17.50 28.21 -1.04
C LEU A 614 18.02 27.28 0.06
N GLU A 615 17.53 27.46 1.29
CA GLU A 615 17.76 26.56 2.43
C GLU A 615 16.82 25.37 2.48
N ASP A 616 15.74 25.36 1.66
CA ASP A 616 14.80 24.23 1.58
C ASP A 616 15.53 22.97 1.11
N ASP A 617 15.14 21.80 1.65
CA ASP A 617 15.84 20.53 1.43
C ASP A 617 16.01 20.16 -0.05
N LEU A 618 14.99 20.39 -0.87
CA LEU A 618 15.09 20.16 -2.32
C LEU A 618 16.23 20.96 -2.95
N MET A 619 16.37 22.23 -2.56
CA MET A 619 17.40 23.11 -3.10
C MET A 619 18.77 22.81 -2.51
N ARG A 620 18.85 22.56 -1.20
CA ARG A 620 20.08 22.22 -0.48
C ARG A 620 20.71 20.92 -0.97
N LEU A 621 19.87 19.87 -1.18
CA LEU A 621 20.35 18.52 -1.53
C LEU A 621 20.53 18.32 -3.04
N PHE A 622 19.72 18.97 -3.87
CA PHE A 622 19.66 18.73 -5.32
C PHE A 622 19.88 19.96 -6.21
N GLY A 623 19.98 21.17 -5.61
CA GLY A 623 20.11 22.42 -6.36
C GLY A 623 21.47 22.65 -7.04
N GLY A 624 22.50 21.89 -6.67
CA GLY A 624 23.84 21.90 -7.25
C GLY A 624 24.73 23.08 -6.86
N GLU A 625 26.05 22.91 -6.99
CA GLU A 625 27.08 23.89 -6.60
C GLU A 625 26.96 25.26 -7.28
N ARG A 626 26.38 25.30 -8.48
CA ARG A 626 26.16 26.57 -9.22
C ARG A 626 25.21 27.52 -8.50
N ILE A 627 24.22 27.00 -7.78
CA ILE A 627 23.26 27.82 -7.03
C ILE A 627 23.95 28.39 -5.80
N ASN A 628 24.73 27.59 -5.08
CA ASN A 628 25.51 28.04 -3.93
C ASN A 628 26.51 29.14 -4.32
N SER A 629 27.22 29.00 -5.46
CA SER A 629 28.16 30.01 -5.94
C SER A 629 27.47 31.31 -6.43
N ILE A 630 26.24 31.23 -6.91
CA ILE A 630 25.44 32.42 -7.25
C ILE A 630 25.00 33.13 -5.97
N MET A 631 24.63 32.39 -4.93
CA MET A 631 24.20 32.91 -3.63
C MET A 631 25.29 33.69 -2.91
N GLU A 632 26.51 33.15 -2.87
CA GLU A 632 27.66 33.80 -2.23
C GLU A 632 28.01 35.12 -2.90
N ARG A 633 27.82 35.25 -4.22
CA ARG A 633 28.11 36.45 -5.00
C ARG A 633 27.00 37.51 -4.95
N MET A 634 25.76 37.13 -4.63
CA MET A 634 24.63 38.07 -4.53
C MET A 634 24.48 38.50 -3.07
N ASN A 635 24.97 39.68 -2.77
CA ASN A 635 24.80 40.31 -1.43
C ASN A 635 23.36 40.80 -1.26
N LEU A 636 22.36 39.90 -1.28
CA LEU A 636 20.94 40.21 -1.19
C LEU A 636 20.45 40.17 0.24
N ASP A 637 19.56 41.11 0.58
CA ASP A 637 18.82 41.14 1.82
C ASP A 637 17.88 39.94 1.94
N GLU A 638 17.70 39.40 3.13
CA GLU A 638 16.87 38.20 3.39
C GLU A 638 15.42 38.35 2.95
N ASP A 639 14.87 39.56 2.98
CA ASP A 639 13.48 39.86 2.65
C ASP A 639 13.25 40.20 1.16
N THR A 640 14.30 40.22 0.35
CA THR A 640 14.20 40.58 -1.07
C THR A 640 13.86 39.34 -1.92
N PRO A 641 12.74 39.34 -2.65
CA PRO A 641 12.39 38.27 -3.53
C PRO A 641 13.35 38.20 -4.72
N ILE A 642 13.78 36.99 -5.08
CA ILE A 642 14.64 36.73 -6.22
C ILE A 642 13.78 36.19 -7.34
N GLU A 643 13.47 37.02 -8.32
CA GLU A 643 12.76 36.61 -9.53
C GLU A 643 13.76 36.35 -10.66
N ASN A 644 14.12 35.10 -10.86
CA ASN A 644 15.06 34.72 -11.91
C ASN A 644 14.62 33.42 -12.61
N LYS A 645 14.40 33.47 -13.91
CA LYS A 645 14.06 32.31 -14.75
C LYS A 645 15.09 31.18 -14.67
N MET A 646 16.34 31.47 -14.33
CA MET A 646 17.35 30.43 -14.12
C MET A 646 17.07 29.62 -12.85
N LEU A 647 16.62 30.27 -11.76
CA LEU A 647 16.27 29.58 -10.53
C LEU A 647 15.03 28.70 -10.71
N THR A 648 14.00 29.17 -11.40
CA THR A 648 12.82 28.35 -11.72
C THR A 648 13.23 27.06 -12.47
N ARG A 649 14.10 27.19 -13.47
CA ARG A 649 14.63 26.02 -14.20
C ARG A 649 15.47 25.11 -13.33
N ALA A 650 16.24 25.66 -12.41
CA ALA A 650 17.07 24.87 -11.51
C ALA A 650 16.20 24.07 -10.51
N ILE A 651 15.10 24.68 -10.03
CA ILE A 651 14.11 23.99 -9.19
C ILE A 651 13.44 22.84 -9.95
N GLU A 652 12.98 23.10 -11.18
CA GLU A 652 12.39 22.08 -12.05
C GLU A 652 13.37 20.93 -12.32
N GLN A 653 14.65 21.26 -12.54
CA GLN A 653 15.71 20.26 -12.76
C GLN A 653 15.96 19.44 -11.48
N ALA A 654 15.98 20.07 -10.31
CA ALA A 654 16.11 19.40 -9.03
C ALA A 654 14.96 18.40 -8.80
N GLN A 655 13.71 18.83 -9.01
CA GLN A 655 12.55 17.95 -8.91
C GLN A 655 12.65 16.78 -9.91
N THR A 656 12.99 17.04 -11.16
CA THR A 656 13.15 15.97 -12.17
C THR A 656 14.23 14.96 -11.76
N THR A 657 15.33 15.42 -11.14
CA THR A 657 16.39 14.54 -10.65
C THR A 657 15.88 13.64 -9.52
N VAL A 658 15.11 14.21 -8.58
CA VAL A 658 14.50 13.43 -7.47
C VAL A 658 13.47 12.45 -8.00
N GLU A 659 12.58 12.88 -8.89
CA GLU A 659 11.57 12.02 -9.55
C GLU A 659 12.24 10.83 -10.24
N SER A 660 13.28 11.09 -11.03
CA SER A 660 14.03 10.04 -11.75
C SER A 660 14.71 9.07 -10.80
N ARG A 661 15.31 9.57 -9.70
CA ARG A 661 15.92 8.72 -8.67
C ARG A 661 14.89 7.84 -7.97
N ASN A 662 13.76 8.43 -7.61
CA ASN A 662 12.66 7.69 -6.95
C ASN A 662 12.07 6.63 -7.89
N PHE A 663 11.87 6.96 -9.16
CA PHE A 663 11.45 5.99 -10.18
C PHE A 663 12.46 4.84 -10.32
N GLN A 664 13.75 5.16 -10.45
CA GLN A 664 14.79 4.14 -10.56
C GLN A 664 14.84 3.22 -9.34
N SER A 665 14.66 3.79 -8.14
CA SER A 665 14.59 3.02 -6.89
C SER A 665 13.39 2.07 -6.88
N ARG A 666 12.17 2.55 -7.24
CA ARG A 666 10.97 1.71 -7.34
C ARG A 666 11.11 0.62 -8.40
N LYS A 667 11.68 0.96 -9.56
CA LYS A 667 11.97 0.01 -10.63
C LYS A 667 12.91 -1.10 -10.18
N SER A 668 13.99 -0.73 -9.49
CA SER A 668 14.95 -1.70 -8.95
C SER A 668 14.27 -2.64 -7.93
N VAL A 669 13.46 -2.10 -7.01
CA VAL A 669 12.69 -2.92 -6.05
C VAL A 669 11.78 -3.91 -6.79
N LEU A 670 11.09 -3.44 -7.84
CA LEU A 670 10.21 -4.30 -8.63
C LEU A 670 10.99 -5.40 -9.36
N GLU A 671 12.17 -5.09 -9.95
CA GLU A 671 12.99 -6.07 -10.66
C GLU A 671 13.43 -7.24 -9.75
N TYR A 672 13.69 -6.96 -8.47
CA TYR A 672 13.93 -8.00 -7.47
C TYR A 672 12.65 -8.74 -7.06
N ASP A 673 11.53 -8.02 -6.87
CA ASP A 673 10.26 -8.64 -6.47
C ASP A 673 9.62 -9.46 -7.60
N ASP A 674 9.86 -9.14 -8.86
CA ASP A 674 9.40 -9.92 -10.02
C ASP A 674 9.93 -11.37 -9.99
N VAL A 675 11.15 -11.59 -9.46
CA VAL A 675 11.70 -12.94 -9.28
C VAL A 675 10.89 -13.69 -8.21
N MET A 676 10.69 -13.05 -7.06
CA MET A 676 9.84 -13.59 -5.99
C MET A 676 8.40 -13.82 -6.44
N ASN A 677 7.88 -12.93 -7.29
CA ASN A 677 6.50 -13.04 -7.78
C ASN A 677 6.28 -14.29 -8.62
N LYS A 678 7.22 -14.62 -9.51
CA LYS A 678 7.16 -15.85 -10.31
C LYS A 678 7.18 -17.11 -9.43
N GLN A 679 8.03 -17.12 -8.40
CA GLN A 679 8.08 -18.21 -7.43
C GLN A 679 6.79 -18.30 -6.62
N ARG A 680 6.24 -17.16 -6.20
CA ARG A 680 4.96 -17.05 -5.49
C ARG A 680 3.81 -17.59 -6.33
N GLU A 681 3.71 -17.21 -7.59
CA GLU A 681 2.68 -17.69 -8.51
C GLU A 681 2.70 -19.22 -8.62
N ILE A 682 3.88 -19.83 -8.75
CA ILE A 682 4.04 -21.29 -8.81
C ILE A 682 3.53 -21.94 -7.52
N ILE A 683 3.99 -21.48 -6.37
CA ILE A 683 3.63 -22.04 -5.06
C ILE A 683 2.14 -21.86 -4.77
N TYR A 684 1.59 -20.67 -5.03
CA TYR A 684 0.19 -20.37 -4.75
C TYR A 684 -0.77 -21.12 -5.70
N ASP A 685 -0.38 -21.31 -6.96
CA ASP A 685 -1.17 -22.11 -7.90
C ASP A 685 -1.18 -23.60 -7.50
N GLN A 686 -0.03 -24.17 -7.16
CA GLN A 686 0.04 -25.53 -6.64
C GLN A 686 -0.79 -25.70 -5.36
N ARG A 687 -0.68 -24.74 -4.44
CA ARG A 687 -1.43 -24.74 -3.21
C ARG A 687 -2.95 -24.66 -3.43
N LYS A 688 -3.40 -23.83 -4.36
CA LYS A 688 -4.79 -23.70 -4.77
C LYS A 688 -5.32 -25.00 -5.35
N GLN A 689 -4.57 -25.64 -6.23
CA GLN A 689 -4.94 -26.94 -6.81
C GLN A 689 -5.16 -28.01 -5.73
N VAL A 690 -4.32 -28.05 -4.72
CA VAL A 690 -4.48 -28.96 -3.57
C VAL A 690 -5.74 -28.62 -2.75
N LEU A 691 -6.08 -27.35 -2.58
CA LEU A 691 -7.28 -26.90 -1.88
C LEU A 691 -8.56 -27.22 -2.62
N GLU A 692 -8.55 -27.09 -3.96
CA GLU A 692 -9.71 -27.35 -4.85
C GLU A 692 -9.99 -28.85 -5.08
N GLY A 693 -9.14 -29.74 -4.56
CA GLY A 693 -9.42 -31.18 -4.56
C GLY A 693 -8.81 -31.96 -5.72
N MET A 694 -7.74 -31.45 -6.32
CA MET A 694 -6.96 -32.17 -7.34
C MET A 694 -6.53 -33.57 -6.84
N ASP A 695 -6.21 -34.48 -7.72
CA ASP A 695 -5.69 -35.81 -7.38
C ASP A 695 -4.33 -35.70 -6.69
N VAL A 696 -4.38 -35.56 -5.36
CA VAL A 696 -3.19 -35.43 -4.50
C VAL A 696 -2.38 -36.73 -4.51
N LYS A 697 -3.03 -37.89 -4.68
CA LYS A 697 -2.34 -39.20 -4.73
C LYS A 697 -1.31 -39.22 -5.86
N GLY A 698 -1.72 -38.81 -7.08
CA GLY A 698 -0.81 -38.77 -8.21
C GLY A 698 0.40 -37.86 -7.98
N ILE A 699 0.16 -36.68 -7.36
CA ILE A 699 1.22 -35.72 -6.98
C ILE A 699 2.20 -36.37 -6.00
N ILE A 700 1.69 -37.00 -4.94
CA ILE A 700 2.51 -37.63 -3.90
C ILE A 700 3.34 -38.80 -4.49
N MET A 701 2.75 -39.62 -5.34
CA MET A 701 3.46 -40.72 -6.01
C MET A 701 4.61 -40.21 -6.89
N ASN A 702 4.37 -39.10 -7.60
CA ASN A 702 5.42 -38.45 -8.39
C ASN A 702 6.53 -37.85 -7.50
N MET A 703 6.17 -37.14 -6.42
CA MET A 703 7.15 -36.62 -5.45
C MET A 703 8.01 -37.75 -4.85
N MET A 704 7.39 -38.88 -4.52
CA MET A 704 8.08 -40.05 -4.01
C MET A 704 9.10 -40.62 -5.00
N SER A 705 8.69 -40.80 -6.26
CA SER A 705 9.58 -41.31 -7.32
C SER A 705 10.74 -40.33 -7.55
N THR A 706 10.47 -39.02 -7.56
CA THR A 706 11.52 -37.98 -7.74
C THR A 706 12.49 -37.98 -6.58
N ALA A 707 12.02 -38.02 -5.31
CA ALA A 707 12.86 -38.04 -4.14
C ALA A 707 13.76 -39.29 -4.08
N ILE A 708 13.20 -40.44 -4.38
CA ILE A 708 13.97 -41.70 -4.46
C ILE A 708 15.03 -41.62 -5.58
N SER A 709 14.64 -41.15 -6.77
CA SER A 709 15.56 -40.97 -7.90
C SER A 709 16.72 -40.03 -7.58
N HIS A 710 16.45 -38.96 -6.91
CA HIS A 710 17.46 -37.99 -6.49
C HIS A 710 18.45 -38.62 -5.48
N GLN A 711 17.95 -39.30 -4.44
CA GLN A 711 18.81 -39.97 -3.47
C GLN A 711 19.68 -41.09 -4.09
N VAL A 712 19.09 -41.91 -4.93
CA VAL A 712 19.83 -43.01 -5.63
C VAL A 712 20.90 -42.41 -6.55
N SER A 713 20.52 -41.42 -7.38
CA SER A 713 21.45 -40.76 -8.32
C SER A 713 22.61 -40.11 -7.60
N SER A 714 22.34 -39.43 -6.47
CA SER A 714 23.36 -38.80 -5.60
C SER A 714 24.31 -39.87 -5.02
N ALA A 715 23.78 -40.99 -4.56
CA ALA A 715 24.58 -42.09 -4.00
C ALA A 715 25.45 -42.80 -5.04
N PHE A 716 25.00 -42.89 -6.29
CA PHE A 716 25.80 -43.43 -7.41
C PHE A 716 26.91 -42.44 -7.88
N GLY A 717 26.77 -41.12 -7.58
CA GLY A 717 27.80 -40.13 -7.87
C GLY A 717 28.24 -40.04 -9.34
N GLY A 718 27.40 -40.52 -10.29
CA GLY A 718 27.71 -40.61 -11.71
C GLY A 718 28.43 -41.89 -12.14
N GLU A 719 28.65 -42.80 -11.22
CA GLU A 719 29.17 -44.13 -11.51
C GLU A 719 28.06 -45.05 -12.04
N SER A 720 28.39 -46.00 -12.95
CA SER A 720 27.38 -46.91 -13.53
C SER A 720 27.00 -48.04 -12.58
N HIS A 721 27.79 -48.30 -11.58
CA HIS A 721 27.58 -49.39 -10.62
C HIS A 721 28.08 -48.98 -9.22
N MET A 722 27.54 -49.61 -8.20
CA MET A 722 27.85 -49.34 -6.79
C MET A 722 28.43 -50.60 -6.11
N ASP A 723 29.30 -50.45 -5.15
CA ASP A 723 29.80 -51.53 -4.34
C ASP A 723 28.79 -51.93 -3.20
N GLU A 724 29.07 -53.08 -2.55
CA GLU A 724 28.20 -53.58 -1.48
C GLU A 724 28.13 -52.64 -0.27
N ALA A 725 29.20 -51.90 0.02
CA ALA A 725 29.25 -50.97 1.14
C ALA A 725 28.39 -49.74 0.85
N GLY A 726 28.47 -49.15 -0.35
CA GLY A 726 27.64 -48.07 -0.83
C GLY A 726 26.14 -48.43 -0.85
N MET A 727 25.82 -49.65 -1.34
CA MET A 727 24.42 -50.12 -1.33
C MET A 727 23.86 -50.30 0.08
N ARG A 728 24.67 -50.77 1.01
CA ARG A 728 24.23 -50.84 2.43
C ARG A 728 23.99 -49.47 3.06
N GLU A 729 24.78 -48.51 2.72
CA GLU A 729 24.60 -47.14 3.22
C GLU A 729 23.36 -46.49 2.57
N LEU A 730 23.15 -46.63 1.29
CA LEU A 730 21.97 -46.19 0.59
C LEU A 730 20.68 -46.81 1.16
N LEU A 731 20.68 -48.14 1.37
CA LEU A 731 19.55 -48.82 2.02
C LEU A 731 19.29 -48.29 3.43
N ARG A 732 20.31 -47.96 4.20
CA ARG A 732 20.18 -47.37 5.53
C ARG A 732 19.53 -46.00 5.48
N GLN A 733 19.83 -45.19 4.43
CA GLN A 733 19.27 -43.87 4.25
C GLN A 733 17.80 -43.93 3.78
N VAL A 734 17.45 -44.84 2.92
CA VAL A 734 16.13 -44.96 2.30
C VAL A 734 15.13 -45.77 3.12
N GLU A 735 15.62 -46.84 3.78
CA GLU A 735 14.79 -47.67 4.67
C GLU A 735 14.39 -46.93 5.94
N GLY A 736 13.12 -47.02 6.31
CA GLY A 736 12.54 -46.31 7.45
C GLY A 736 12.11 -44.88 7.13
N LEU A 737 12.51 -44.34 5.94
CA LEU A 737 11.98 -43.08 5.41
C LEU A 737 10.83 -43.32 4.45
N TYR A 738 11.02 -44.17 3.42
CA TYR A 738 10.04 -44.43 2.36
C TYR A 738 9.35 -45.77 2.46
N PHE A 739 10.00 -46.77 3.08
CA PHE A 739 9.42 -48.10 3.29
C PHE A 739 10.05 -48.72 4.54
N PRO A 740 9.42 -49.78 5.15
CA PRO A 740 9.95 -50.46 6.34
C PRO A 740 11.30 -51.11 6.08
N ARG A 741 12.09 -51.18 7.14
CA ARG A 741 13.39 -51.84 7.08
C ARG A 741 13.26 -53.29 6.60
N TYR A 742 14.25 -53.76 5.83
CA TYR A 742 14.33 -55.10 5.27
C TYR A 742 13.26 -55.43 4.23
N THR A 743 12.56 -54.43 3.66
CA THR A 743 11.58 -54.64 2.60
C THR A 743 12.25 -55.01 1.27
N VAL A 744 13.34 -54.32 0.92
CA VAL A 744 14.12 -54.56 -0.29
C VAL A 744 15.42 -55.28 0.06
N ARG A 745 15.70 -56.33 -0.65
CA ARG A 745 16.96 -57.09 -0.47
C ARG A 745 17.56 -57.38 -1.83
N PHE A 746 18.81 -57.05 -1.99
CA PHE A 746 19.61 -57.41 -3.18
C PHE A 746 20.60 -58.53 -2.80
N GLU A 747 20.74 -59.51 -3.68
CA GLU A 747 21.75 -60.55 -3.51
C GLU A 747 23.14 -59.91 -3.65
N PRO A 748 24.10 -60.19 -2.75
CA PRO A 748 25.45 -59.59 -2.76
C PRO A 748 26.18 -59.72 -4.12
N GLU A 749 25.95 -60.86 -4.80
CA GLU A 749 26.57 -61.12 -6.10
C GLU A 749 26.00 -60.27 -7.25
N ARG A 750 24.78 -59.75 -7.10
CA ARG A 750 24.11 -58.91 -8.11
C ARG A 750 24.39 -57.41 -7.90
N ILE A 751 24.74 -56.96 -6.68
CA ILE A 751 24.93 -55.57 -6.37
C ILE A 751 25.91 -54.86 -7.32
N PRO A 752 27.07 -55.41 -7.67
CA PRO A 752 27.99 -54.75 -8.61
C PRO A 752 27.49 -54.66 -10.06
N GLN A 753 26.37 -55.30 -10.37
CA GLN A 753 25.79 -55.33 -11.73
C GLN A 753 24.53 -54.49 -11.83
N LEU A 754 23.98 -54.01 -10.68
CA LEU A 754 22.78 -53.21 -10.67
C LEU A 754 23.06 -51.78 -11.19
N THR A 755 22.16 -51.31 -12.03
CA THR A 755 22.15 -49.94 -12.51
C THR A 755 21.34 -49.06 -11.55
N ALA A 756 21.59 -47.73 -11.58
CA ALA A 756 20.82 -46.78 -10.79
C ALA A 756 19.31 -46.87 -11.08
N GLU A 757 18.91 -47.11 -12.36
CA GLU A 757 17.50 -47.26 -12.76
C GLU A 757 16.85 -48.49 -12.12
N GLU A 758 17.51 -49.64 -12.12
CA GLU A 758 17.01 -50.85 -11.47
C GLU A 758 16.79 -50.68 -9.95
N VAL A 759 17.67 -49.93 -9.31
CA VAL A 759 17.54 -49.61 -7.88
C VAL A 759 16.40 -48.63 -7.64
N ILE A 760 16.25 -47.60 -8.47
CA ILE A 760 15.13 -46.62 -8.40
C ILE A 760 13.79 -47.37 -8.57
N ASP A 761 13.68 -48.24 -9.56
CA ASP A 761 12.44 -49.03 -9.80
C ASP A 761 12.10 -49.92 -8.61
N ALA A 762 13.08 -50.60 -8.04
CA ALA A 762 12.89 -51.46 -6.88
C ALA A 762 12.44 -50.68 -5.63
N PHE A 763 13.06 -49.53 -5.37
CA PHE A 763 12.70 -48.69 -4.24
C PHE A 763 11.34 -48.00 -4.42
N THR A 764 11.06 -47.53 -5.63
CA THR A 764 9.76 -46.91 -5.96
C THR A 764 8.62 -47.92 -5.84
N ALA A 765 8.81 -49.15 -6.32
CA ALA A 765 7.82 -50.23 -6.16
C ALA A 765 7.56 -50.57 -4.69
N ALA A 766 8.62 -50.68 -3.88
CA ALA A 766 8.51 -50.97 -2.45
C ALA A 766 7.80 -49.82 -1.68
N ALA A 767 8.08 -48.58 -2.03
CA ALA A 767 7.45 -47.42 -1.45
C ALA A 767 5.98 -47.30 -1.83
N ALA A 768 5.64 -47.60 -3.09
CA ALA A 768 4.26 -47.62 -3.57
C ALA A 768 3.43 -48.72 -2.87
N ASP A 769 3.98 -49.95 -2.72
CA ASP A 769 3.31 -51.02 -1.96
C ASP A 769 3.06 -50.67 -0.50
N PHE A 770 4.01 -49.99 0.13
CA PHE A 770 3.85 -49.53 1.50
C PHE A 770 2.81 -48.42 1.62
N TYR A 771 2.77 -47.51 0.66
CA TYR A 771 1.75 -46.48 0.58
C TYR A 771 0.34 -47.08 0.43
N GLU A 772 0.15 -48.05 -0.45
CA GLU A 772 -1.15 -48.74 -0.64
C GLU A 772 -1.60 -49.49 0.63
N LYS A 773 -0.70 -50.13 1.34
CA LYS A 773 -0.99 -50.76 2.65
C LYS A 773 -1.45 -49.72 3.68
N LYS A 774 -0.81 -48.57 3.69
CA LYS A 774 -1.18 -47.46 4.57
C LYS A 774 -2.53 -46.86 4.22
N GLU A 775 -2.84 -46.73 2.92
CA GLU A 775 -4.16 -46.29 2.46
C GLU A 775 -5.28 -47.27 2.85
N GLN A 776 -5.01 -48.57 2.83
CA GLN A 776 -5.94 -49.57 3.34
C GLN A 776 -6.18 -49.48 4.83
N GLU A 777 -5.14 -49.18 5.62
CA GLU A 777 -5.23 -48.96 7.08
C GLU A 777 -6.06 -47.72 7.41
N PHE A 778 -5.87 -46.62 6.68
CA PHE A 778 -6.46 -45.29 7.00
C PHE A 778 -7.84 -45.12 6.35
N THR A 779 -8.19 -45.85 5.38
CA THR A 779 -9.26 -45.65 4.40
C THR A 779 -8.94 -44.52 3.39
N SER A 780 -9.38 -44.67 2.15
CA SER A 780 -9.03 -43.73 1.07
C SER A 780 -9.46 -42.26 1.36
N PRO A 781 -10.67 -41.96 1.88
CA PRO A 781 -11.05 -40.57 2.18
C PRO A 781 -10.15 -39.92 3.26
N VAL A 782 -9.80 -40.67 4.31
CA VAL A 782 -8.93 -40.15 5.39
C VAL A 782 -7.51 -39.94 4.88
N MET A 783 -7.02 -40.87 4.03
CA MET A 783 -5.68 -40.74 3.45
C MET A 783 -5.58 -39.50 2.56
N ARG A 784 -6.60 -39.22 1.74
CA ARG A 784 -6.66 -37.96 0.92
C ARG A 784 -6.59 -36.72 1.79
N GLU A 785 -7.25 -36.71 2.95
CA GLU A 785 -7.19 -35.55 3.86
C GLU A 785 -5.83 -35.45 4.55
N VAL A 786 -5.23 -36.55 4.98
CA VAL A 786 -3.87 -36.58 5.56
C VAL A 786 -2.86 -36.04 4.56
N GLU A 787 -2.93 -36.44 3.30
CA GLU A 787 -2.05 -35.94 2.23
C GLU A 787 -2.16 -34.42 2.07
N ARG A 788 -3.40 -33.90 2.01
CA ARG A 788 -3.61 -32.44 1.92
C ARG A 788 -3.05 -31.72 3.12
N VAL A 789 -3.33 -32.21 4.33
CA VAL A 789 -2.82 -31.60 5.57
C VAL A 789 -1.29 -31.55 5.59
N VAL A 790 -0.64 -32.68 5.26
CA VAL A 790 0.82 -32.76 5.29
C VAL A 790 1.44 -31.88 4.22
N LEU A 791 0.92 -31.94 2.97
CA LEU A 791 1.45 -31.19 1.84
C LEU A 791 1.32 -29.70 2.08
N LEU A 792 0.12 -29.19 2.45
CA LEU A 792 -0.10 -27.77 2.73
C LEU A 792 0.82 -27.28 3.85
N ARG A 793 0.96 -28.07 4.91
CA ARG A 793 1.81 -27.67 6.04
C ARG A 793 3.28 -27.59 5.66
N VAL A 794 3.79 -28.57 4.92
CA VAL A 794 5.19 -28.57 4.46
C VAL A 794 5.46 -27.40 3.51
N VAL A 795 4.56 -27.19 2.54
CA VAL A 795 4.67 -26.05 1.62
C VAL A 795 4.69 -24.73 2.38
N ASP A 796 3.79 -24.53 3.34
CA ASP A 796 3.73 -23.29 4.11
C ASP A 796 5.00 -23.08 4.96
N GLU A 797 5.53 -24.13 5.62
CA GLU A 797 6.76 -24.06 6.42
C GLU A 797 7.96 -23.63 5.55
N TYR A 798 8.21 -24.33 4.46
CA TYR A 798 9.37 -24.06 3.59
C TYR A 798 9.24 -22.76 2.80
N TRP A 799 8.02 -22.41 2.39
CA TRP A 799 7.80 -21.14 1.69
C TRP A 799 8.06 -19.93 2.59
N MET A 800 7.63 -19.96 3.87
CA MET A 800 7.92 -18.89 4.81
C MET A 800 9.43 -18.75 5.07
N ASP A 801 10.14 -19.85 5.22
CA ASP A 801 11.60 -19.83 5.39
C ASP A 801 12.31 -19.30 4.13
N HIS A 802 11.80 -19.63 2.96
CA HIS A 802 12.32 -19.15 1.68
C HIS A 802 12.13 -17.64 1.50
N ILE A 803 10.99 -17.07 1.91
CA ILE A 803 10.76 -15.62 1.88
C ILE A 803 11.83 -14.88 2.69
N ASP A 804 12.14 -15.38 3.90
CA ASP A 804 13.16 -14.79 4.75
C ASP A 804 14.56 -14.93 4.11
N ALA A 805 14.91 -16.12 3.63
CA ALA A 805 16.19 -16.37 2.95
C ALA A 805 16.38 -15.51 1.69
N MET A 806 15.32 -15.28 0.91
CA MET A 806 15.35 -14.38 -0.26
C MET A 806 15.52 -12.91 0.15
N THR A 807 14.99 -12.52 1.32
CA THR A 807 15.20 -11.18 1.87
C THR A 807 16.67 -10.98 2.24
N ASP A 808 17.30 -11.97 2.86
CA ASP A 808 18.72 -11.94 3.21
C ASP A 808 19.61 -11.92 1.96
N LEU A 809 19.29 -12.74 0.95
CA LEU A 809 19.98 -12.74 -0.33
C LEU A 809 19.96 -11.35 -0.96
N ARG A 810 18.79 -10.69 -0.99
CA ARG A 810 18.64 -9.34 -1.56
C ARG A 810 19.50 -8.29 -0.85
N GLN A 811 19.68 -8.40 0.47
CA GLN A 811 20.53 -7.48 1.23
C GLN A 811 22.01 -7.66 0.90
N GLY A 812 22.45 -8.91 0.70
CA GLY A 812 23.86 -9.25 0.46
C GLY A 812 24.30 -9.12 -1.02
N ILE A 813 23.37 -9.26 -1.96
CA ILE A 813 23.69 -9.42 -3.39
C ILE A 813 24.40 -8.20 -4.00
N GLY A 814 24.15 -7.00 -3.44
CA GLY A 814 24.81 -5.77 -3.88
C GLY A 814 26.35 -5.83 -3.87
N LEU A 815 26.92 -6.65 -2.99
CA LEU A 815 28.37 -6.87 -2.91
C LEU A 815 28.95 -7.54 -4.16
N ARG A 816 28.13 -8.23 -4.96
CA ARG A 816 28.56 -8.84 -6.23
C ARG A 816 28.97 -7.82 -7.27
N ALA A 817 28.52 -6.56 -7.16
CA ALA A 817 28.94 -5.46 -8.04
C ALA A 817 30.45 -5.22 -7.97
N TYR A 818 31.10 -5.42 -6.82
CA TYR A 818 32.57 -5.32 -6.69
C TYR A 818 33.32 -6.38 -7.51
N ALA A 819 32.69 -7.53 -7.77
CA ALA A 819 33.20 -8.58 -8.64
C ALA A 819 32.83 -8.38 -10.13
N GLN A 820 32.35 -7.18 -10.51
CA GLN A 820 31.91 -6.83 -11.88
C GLN A 820 30.74 -7.72 -12.38
N THR A 821 29.97 -8.31 -11.49
CA THR A 821 28.76 -9.07 -11.82
C THR A 821 27.55 -8.17 -11.57
N ASP A 822 26.64 -8.13 -12.53
CA ASP A 822 25.37 -7.42 -12.33
C ASP A 822 24.60 -8.06 -11.16
N PRO A 823 24.26 -7.31 -10.07
CA PRO A 823 23.58 -7.84 -8.92
C PRO A 823 22.22 -8.49 -9.23
N ILE A 824 21.49 -7.99 -10.23
CA ILE A 824 20.19 -8.53 -10.62
C ILE A 824 20.37 -9.89 -11.30
N ILE A 825 21.37 -10.06 -12.13
CA ILE A 825 21.68 -11.32 -12.81
C ILE A 825 22.12 -12.36 -11.77
N ALA A 826 23.00 -11.96 -10.85
CA ALA A 826 23.42 -12.83 -9.74
C ALA A 826 22.24 -13.25 -8.87
N TYR A 827 21.35 -12.29 -8.50
CA TYR A 827 20.15 -12.56 -7.74
C TYR A 827 19.22 -13.56 -8.43
N LYS A 828 18.95 -13.39 -9.73
CA LYS A 828 18.13 -14.32 -10.51
C LYS A 828 18.70 -15.74 -10.51
N LYS A 829 20.03 -15.88 -10.61
CA LYS A 829 20.67 -17.18 -10.62
C LYS A 829 20.62 -17.84 -9.23
N GLU A 830 21.10 -17.15 -8.20
CA GLU A 830 21.16 -17.68 -6.84
C GLU A 830 19.74 -17.97 -6.29
N SER A 831 18.76 -17.12 -6.62
CA SER A 831 17.35 -17.32 -6.24
C SER A 831 16.72 -18.55 -6.92
N LEU A 832 17.11 -18.86 -8.15
CA LEU A 832 16.62 -20.06 -8.83
C LEU A 832 17.17 -21.32 -8.16
N GLU A 833 18.46 -21.36 -7.86
CA GLU A 833 19.11 -22.46 -7.16
C GLU A 833 18.44 -22.70 -5.79
N MET A 834 18.22 -21.63 -4.99
CA MET A 834 17.53 -21.72 -3.70
C MET A 834 16.07 -22.20 -3.84
N PHE A 835 15.37 -21.79 -4.89
CA PHE A 835 14.00 -22.22 -5.14
C PHE A 835 13.92 -23.70 -5.52
N GLU A 836 14.82 -24.19 -6.37
CA GLU A 836 14.93 -25.60 -6.74
C GLU A 836 15.27 -26.47 -5.52
N GLU A 837 16.19 -26.03 -4.67
CA GLU A 837 16.50 -26.70 -3.41
C GLU A 837 15.27 -26.77 -2.48
N MET A 838 14.52 -25.66 -2.35
CA MET A 838 13.29 -25.62 -1.57
C MET A 838 12.24 -26.61 -2.11
N ILE A 839 12.01 -26.65 -3.43
CA ILE A 839 11.05 -27.59 -4.04
C ILE A 839 11.47 -29.04 -3.76
N SER A 840 12.76 -29.35 -3.90
CA SER A 840 13.28 -30.70 -3.60
C SER A 840 13.06 -31.06 -2.10
N ALA A 841 13.33 -30.12 -1.21
CA ALA A 841 13.13 -30.31 0.22
C ALA A 841 11.63 -30.48 0.57
N ILE A 842 10.71 -29.75 -0.08
CA ILE A 842 9.25 -29.91 0.08
C ILE A 842 8.85 -31.34 -0.35
N GLN A 843 9.36 -31.84 -1.47
CA GLN A 843 9.05 -33.20 -1.95
C GLN A 843 9.53 -34.26 -0.95
N GLU A 844 10.78 -34.20 -0.54
CA GLU A 844 11.36 -35.15 0.40
C GLU A 844 10.65 -35.13 1.76
N GLU A 845 10.42 -33.95 2.31
CA GLU A 845 9.78 -33.79 3.62
C GLU A 845 8.31 -34.20 3.61
N THR A 846 7.59 -33.92 2.54
CA THR A 846 6.19 -34.34 2.37
C THR A 846 6.08 -35.86 2.38
N VAL A 847 6.91 -36.54 1.60
CA VAL A 847 6.95 -38.00 1.54
C VAL A 847 7.35 -38.56 2.91
N ARG A 848 8.41 -38.04 3.53
CA ARG A 848 8.87 -38.44 4.84
C ARG A 848 7.79 -38.35 5.92
N ARG A 849 7.07 -37.21 5.99
CA ARG A 849 5.98 -37.03 6.96
C ARG A 849 4.81 -37.97 6.68
N LEU A 850 4.43 -38.15 5.43
CA LEU A 850 3.34 -39.06 5.06
C LEU A 850 3.64 -40.49 5.48
N TYR A 851 4.87 -40.96 5.28
CA TYR A 851 5.26 -42.32 5.65
C TYR A 851 5.43 -42.50 7.17
N SER A 852 5.70 -41.43 7.92
CA SER A 852 5.82 -41.49 9.40
C SER A 852 4.49 -41.28 10.14
N VAL A 853 3.46 -40.71 9.50
CA VAL A 853 2.16 -40.42 10.12
C VAL A 853 1.51 -41.67 10.69
N ARG A 854 0.96 -41.58 11.91
CA ARG A 854 0.13 -42.58 12.58
C ARG A 854 -1.15 -41.94 13.09
N LEU A 855 -2.31 -42.50 12.77
CA LEU A 855 -3.58 -42.04 13.30
C LEU A 855 -3.75 -42.48 14.75
N ARG A 856 -4.09 -41.54 15.64
CA ARG A 856 -4.60 -41.88 16.97
C ARG A 856 -6.05 -42.31 16.88
N LYS A 857 -6.41 -43.41 17.45
CA LYS A 857 -7.82 -43.86 17.48
C LYS A 857 -8.68 -42.80 18.18
N ASN A 858 -9.71 -42.30 17.49
CA ASN A 858 -10.71 -41.30 17.90
C ASN A 858 -10.38 -39.81 17.70
N GLU A 859 -9.39 -39.41 16.92
CA GLU A 859 -9.22 -38.00 16.56
C GLU A 859 -9.56 -37.79 15.08
N GLU A 860 -10.41 -36.77 14.79
CA GLU A 860 -10.60 -36.27 13.42
C GLU A 860 -9.31 -35.61 12.93
N VAL A 861 -8.93 -35.85 11.68
CA VAL A 861 -7.81 -35.15 11.04
C VAL A 861 -8.22 -33.69 10.85
N LYS A 862 -7.56 -32.79 11.58
CA LYS A 862 -7.80 -31.33 11.49
C LYS A 862 -6.57 -30.65 10.92
N ARG A 863 -6.83 -29.67 10.03
CA ARG A 863 -5.78 -28.81 9.50
C ARG A 863 -5.45 -27.74 10.54
N GLU A 864 -4.16 -27.49 10.76
CA GLU A 864 -3.68 -26.44 11.65
C GLU A 864 -2.77 -25.50 10.86
N ARG A 865 -2.92 -24.20 11.08
CA ARG A 865 -2.02 -23.20 10.48
C ARG A 865 -0.64 -23.30 11.11
N VAL A 866 0.39 -23.23 10.28
CA VAL A 866 1.81 -23.29 10.68
C VAL A 866 2.16 -22.14 11.62
N ALA A 867 1.65 -20.95 11.35
CA ALA A 867 1.89 -19.79 12.17
C ALA A 867 0.60 -18.98 12.40
N LYS A 868 0.53 -18.30 13.55
CA LYS A 868 -0.56 -17.36 13.86
C LYS A 868 -0.16 -15.97 13.41
N THR A 869 -1.03 -15.33 12.65
CA THR A 869 -0.86 -13.93 12.27
C THR A 869 -0.86 -13.06 13.53
N THR A 870 0.17 -12.24 13.70
CA THR A 870 0.30 -11.29 14.82
C THR A 870 0.06 -9.86 14.38
N SER A 871 0.41 -9.52 13.14
CA SER A 871 0.18 -8.19 12.57
C SER A 871 0.06 -8.26 11.05
N GLU A 872 -0.69 -7.31 10.52
CA GLU A 872 -0.78 -7.00 9.09
C GLU A 872 -0.20 -5.60 8.93
N SER A 873 0.80 -5.43 8.07
CA SER A 873 1.45 -4.15 7.87
C SER A 873 1.36 -3.71 6.42
N VAL A 874 0.94 -2.51 6.24
CA VAL A 874 0.86 -1.85 4.93
C VAL A 874 1.43 -0.45 5.04
N GLY A 875 1.99 0.02 3.94
CA GLY A 875 2.25 1.43 3.76
C GLY A 875 0.93 2.24 3.49
N GLY A 876 0.02 2.63 4.45
CA GLY A 876 -1.19 3.46 4.28
C GLY A 876 -2.20 3.29 5.42
N ASP A 877 -3.00 4.28 5.68
CA ASP A 877 -3.88 4.52 6.79
C ASP A 877 -4.77 3.32 7.21
N GLY A 878 -4.47 2.73 8.33
CA GLY A 878 -5.29 1.72 9.00
C GLY A 878 -5.55 2.10 10.44
N THR A 879 -6.59 2.85 10.70
CA THR A 879 -7.07 3.12 12.06
C THR A 879 -7.62 1.84 12.70
N VAL A 880 -6.76 1.05 13.31
CA VAL A 880 -7.21 -0.01 14.21
C VAL A 880 -7.52 0.61 15.55
N LYS A 881 -8.77 0.89 15.82
CA LYS A 881 -9.24 1.05 17.20
C LYS A 881 -9.12 -0.31 17.88
N LYS A 882 -8.03 -0.55 18.60
CA LYS A 882 -8.03 -1.60 19.62
C LYS A 882 -9.19 -1.29 20.56
N GLN A 883 -10.20 -2.15 20.62
CA GLN A 883 -11.18 -2.07 21.69
C GLN A 883 -10.41 -2.02 23.03
N PRO A 884 -10.66 -1.05 23.90
CA PRO A 884 -9.98 -1.00 25.17
C PRO A 884 -10.26 -2.33 25.90
N ARG A 885 -9.20 -3.10 26.17
CA ARG A 885 -9.32 -4.24 27.08
C ARG A 885 -9.97 -3.69 28.35
N LYS A 886 -11.20 -4.08 28.62
CA LYS A 886 -11.81 -3.85 29.92
C LYS A 886 -10.94 -4.54 30.96
N VAL A 887 -9.94 -3.85 31.46
CA VAL A 887 -9.24 -4.27 32.66
C VAL A 887 -10.28 -4.21 33.76
N LYS A 888 -10.68 -5.38 34.24
CA LYS A 888 -11.60 -5.49 35.38
C LYS A 888 -10.92 -4.75 36.53
N LYS A 889 -11.37 -3.54 36.85
CA LYS A 889 -10.85 -2.79 38.01
C LYS A 889 -11.13 -3.62 39.23
N ILE A 890 -10.05 -4.15 39.81
CA ILE A 890 -10.13 -4.92 41.05
C ILE A 890 -10.52 -3.98 42.18
N GLY A 891 -11.62 -4.30 42.83
CA GLY A 891 -12.10 -3.49 43.96
C GLY A 891 -11.11 -3.51 45.10
N ARG A 892 -10.93 -2.37 45.78
CA ARG A 892 -9.98 -2.24 46.93
C ARG A 892 -10.12 -3.35 47.98
N ASN A 893 -11.31 -3.94 48.14
CA ASN A 893 -11.61 -5.01 49.11
C ASN A 893 -11.58 -6.42 48.53
N GLU A 894 -11.35 -6.60 47.22
CA GLU A 894 -11.25 -7.92 46.58
C GLU A 894 -9.92 -8.59 46.88
N PRO A 895 -9.82 -9.95 46.76
CA PRO A 895 -8.57 -10.67 46.93
C PRO A 895 -7.52 -10.20 45.94
N CYS A 896 -6.29 -10.03 46.38
CA CYS A 896 -5.21 -9.59 45.51
C CYS A 896 -4.86 -10.66 44.46
N PRO A 897 -4.73 -10.32 43.16
CA PRO A 897 -4.45 -11.28 42.11
C PRO A 897 -3.04 -11.88 42.17
N CYS A 898 -2.16 -11.37 43.05
CA CYS A 898 -0.81 -11.95 43.27
C CYS A 898 -0.82 -13.28 44.06
N GLY A 899 -1.99 -13.79 44.47
CA GLY A 899 -2.12 -15.04 45.21
C GLY A 899 -1.76 -14.96 46.72
N SER A 900 -1.51 -13.75 47.25
CA SER A 900 -1.11 -13.57 48.67
C SER A 900 -2.22 -13.76 49.71
N GLY A 901 -3.49 -14.00 49.27
CA GLY A 901 -4.63 -14.13 50.15
C GLY A 901 -5.08 -12.80 50.84
N LYS A 902 -4.38 -11.70 50.64
CA LYS A 902 -4.70 -10.39 51.23
C LYS A 902 -5.64 -9.61 50.31
N LYS A 903 -6.41 -8.67 50.90
CA LYS A 903 -7.19 -7.72 50.10
C LYS A 903 -6.30 -6.82 49.24
N TYR A 904 -6.74 -6.42 48.06
CA TYR A 904 -5.93 -5.66 47.09
C TYR A 904 -5.32 -4.40 47.70
N LYS A 905 -6.08 -3.61 48.48
CA LYS A 905 -5.60 -2.42 49.20
C LYS A 905 -4.51 -2.67 50.25
N ASN A 906 -4.34 -3.91 50.69
CA ASN A 906 -3.33 -4.29 51.69
C ASN A 906 -2.18 -5.11 51.08
N CYS A 907 -2.08 -5.16 49.76
CA CYS A 907 -1.06 -5.86 49.00
C CYS A 907 -0.60 -5.00 47.77
N CYS A 908 -0.83 -5.45 46.56
CA CYS A 908 -0.35 -4.75 45.36
C CYS A 908 -1.05 -3.38 45.07
N GLY A 909 -2.18 -3.12 45.68
CA GLY A 909 -2.88 -1.83 45.62
C GLY A 909 -2.68 -0.95 46.87
N ARG A 910 -1.58 -1.10 47.59
CA ARG A 910 -1.31 -0.31 48.81
C ARG A 910 -0.91 1.12 48.52
N ASP A 911 -0.23 1.31 47.38
CA ASP A 911 0.30 2.59 46.94
C ASP A 911 -0.41 3.11 45.67
N ALA A 912 -1.58 2.53 45.31
CA ALA A 912 -2.41 2.85 44.15
C ALA A 912 -3.62 3.73 44.53
#